data_7bdff40fd9d7d15aaf15431323587f43
#
_entry.id   7bdff40fd9d7d15aaf15431323587f43
#
_cell.length_a   1.000
_cell.length_b   1.000
_cell.length_c   1.000
_cell.angle_alpha   90.00
_cell.angle_beta   90.00
_cell.angle_gamma   90.00
#
_symmetry.space_group_name_H-M   'P 1'
#
loop_
_entity.id
_entity.type
_entity.pdbx_description
1 polymer ?
#
loop_
_entity_poly.entity_id
_entity_poly.type
_entity_poly.pdbx_seq_one_letter_code
_entity_poly.pdbx_strand_id
1 'polypeptide(L)'
;MYNFFAAVKDRIRVSRKTVEACLVALLLLLAAFPDVIFKDASLRLTDQITGAYTAVPLKPFYTIPNTTGWWAGYNDNGGATYQSEPMMQFMVNSIRDGQTPYWNPYSAAGALGPEALVDQKFSAMTLVNALLGGGSLTYNIVILLALYFGVFFTYRIVRELLGLSAVAALAASVFYLLNGYITANLGSNVTQSYLYVPICLYAAMAFVSRLSVLRWCMAVLAFSLFFSCTFMPTTITSLIAMGCIILGFLVNCVQSGNYSAKTAVAASFFLGMSLFGAFLLLAPLYFPFLENLKSLGTLEDYSKRYFWGLRYPNAIMSFFSSSHLFESYNAAEPLAASFNGHGSFIGNTVFHSGVVATGLAGCALAKRMPQFKCLVAICIAVAGFVGVRLFDPVWIQVLFAHLPIIGHIGSQYWWPVIMFPLIILVAFGAHNLQAKNVRILPCLALMAFGIWAFIKIYGVFGLQEPRLEYKIQSLELLAAAVTLIVAVALFARFISSPTILRAVLGSVVVVMFVELMLMGKMVRFERNDLFSNMPPALQFVKDNIGNYRTMNFGQGGLYPELGSAFKIQEVSTLNQGGLPEFRDFFYASINLENSQRLGYHETTPLGSFPSLILIQDKPQTNTINWDAMNFLGVKYALLPLTYTAYETELKARGFEEVYHSLATRVMENKRVLPRAFAISANDMAGNDSVDLPSDYAQHLAPVSIDSYRNGEVILSGEADHESLVVLSDTWHSNWTAVLNGKKVPILKVDKAFRGVVVPAGSFFIRMEYQPKSLPWAIGSSIMMIALLLFLTLRRKRFNSKINALLLKTV
;
A
#
# COMPACT_ATOMS: atom_id res chain seq x y z
N MET A 1 -28.84 36.24 -13.15
CA MET A 1 -27.97 35.86 -12.04
C MET A 1 -28.76 35.59 -10.75
N TYR A 2 -29.67 36.48 -10.32
CA TYR A 2 -30.48 36.30 -9.09
C TYR A 2 -31.36 35.03 -9.09
N ASN A 3 -31.99 34.71 -10.21
CA ASN A 3 -32.82 33.51 -10.39
C ASN A 3 -31.97 32.21 -10.44
N PHE A 4 -30.69 32.30 -10.82
CA PHE A 4 -29.75 31.16 -10.77
C PHE A 4 -29.34 30.84 -9.32
N PHE A 5 -29.01 31.86 -8.53
CA PHE A 5 -28.68 31.71 -7.12
C PHE A 5 -29.89 31.26 -6.26
N ALA A 6 -31.10 31.74 -6.58
CA ALA A 6 -32.33 31.27 -5.93
C ALA A 6 -32.60 29.78 -6.25
N ALA A 7 -32.45 29.38 -7.50
CA ALA A 7 -32.62 27.99 -7.93
C ALA A 7 -31.51 27.04 -7.38
N VAL A 8 -30.32 27.56 -7.10
CA VAL A 8 -29.23 26.83 -6.43
C VAL A 8 -29.50 26.70 -4.93
N LYS A 9 -30.04 27.76 -4.29
CA LYS A 9 -30.37 27.77 -2.86
C LYS A 9 -31.50 26.81 -2.49
N ASP A 10 -32.48 26.61 -3.35
CA ASP A 10 -33.56 25.62 -3.15
C ASP A 10 -33.13 24.16 -3.45
N ARG A 11 -32.02 23.94 -4.15
CA ARG A 11 -31.52 22.62 -4.48
C ARG A 11 -30.51 22.06 -3.49
N ILE A 12 -29.90 22.87 -2.64
CA ILE A 12 -28.92 22.43 -1.60
C ILE A 12 -29.61 22.49 -0.24
N ARG A 13 -30.71 21.80 -0.05
CA ARG A 13 -31.12 21.35 1.29
C ARG A 13 -30.18 20.20 1.68
N VAL A 14 -29.01 20.54 2.23
CA VAL A 14 -28.10 19.57 2.87
C VAL A 14 -28.90 18.88 3.97
N SER A 15 -29.03 17.57 3.90
CA SER A 15 -29.82 16.84 4.90
C SER A 15 -29.14 16.99 6.27
N ARG A 16 -29.92 17.06 7.34
CA ARG A 16 -29.39 17.09 8.72
C ARG A 16 -28.37 15.97 8.97
N LYS A 17 -28.62 14.77 8.43
CA LYS A 17 -27.70 13.61 8.54
C LYS A 17 -26.36 13.84 7.85
N THR A 18 -26.34 14.57 6.73
CA THR A 18 -25.12 14.95 6.05
C THR A 18 -24.31 15.96 6.86
N VAL A 19 -24.97 16.93 7.49
CA VAL A 19 -24.31 17.89 8.40
C VAL A 19 -23.73 17.16 9.62
N GLU A 20 -24.51 16.27 10.23
CA GLU A 20 -24.04 15.42 11.32
C GLU A 20 -22.79 14.63 10.90
N ALA A 21 -22.76 14.01 9.72
CA ALA A 21 -21.62 13.25 9.20
C ALA A 21 -20.39 14.15 9.01
N CYS A 22 -20.53 15.34 8.44
CA CYS A 22 -19.43 16.29 8.27
C CYS A 22 -18.84 16.70 9.62
N LEU A 23 -19.69 17.04 10.60
CA LEU A 23 -19.25 17.46 11.94
C LEU A 23 -18.55 16.31 12.66
N VAL A 24 -19.11 15.10 12.62
CA VAL A 24 -18.50 13.92 13.26
C VAL A 24 -17.14 13.62 12.63
N ALA A 25 -17.02 13.65 11.30
CA ALA A 25 -15.76 13.41 10.63
C ALA A 25 -14.70 14.45 11.01
N LEU A 26 -15.06 15.73 11.03
CA LEU A 26 -14.15 16.79 11.43
C LEU A 26 -13.71 16.66 12.88
N LEU A 27 -14.66 16.47 13.82
CA LEU A 27 -14.36 16.40 15.24
C LEU A 27 -13.51 15.17 15.58
N LEU A 28 -13.79 14.03 14.97
CA LEU A 28 -13.00 12.81 15.19
C LEU A 28 -11.57 12.97 14.67
N LEU A 29 -11.35 13.61 13.52
CA LEU A 29 -10.01 13.88 13.02
C LEU A 29 -9.24 14.86 13.91
N LEU A 30 -9.89 15.94 14.34
CA LEU A 30 -9.28 16.90 15.28
C LEU A 30 -8.88 16.23 16.59
N ALA A 31 -9.70 15.31 17.09
CA ALA A 31 -9.43 14.56 18.32
C ALA A 31 -8.35 13.47 18.14
N ALA A 32 -8.30 12.81 16.97
CA ALA A 32 -7.39 11.70 16.73
C ALA A 32 -5.98 12.13 16.25
N PHE A 33 -5.87 13.27 15.58
CA PHE A 33 -4.63 13.75 14.96
C PHE A 33 -4.26 15.18 15.36
N PRO A 34 -4.33 15.56 16.66
CA PRO A 34 -4.05 16.94 17.07
C PRO A 34 -2.58 17.34 16.85
N ASP A 35 -1.68 16.39 16.95
CA ASP A 35 -0.24 16.58 16.70
C ASP A 35 0.04 16.87 15.21
N VAL A 36 -0.64 16.18 14.30
CA VAL A 36 -0.50 16.39 12.84
C VAL A 36 -1.15 17.71 12.40
N ILE A 37 -2.28 18.07 13.00
CA ILE A 37 -3.06 19.25 12.60
C ILE A 37 -2.50 20.54 13.22
N PHE A 38 -2.01 20.49 14.48
CA PHE A 38 -1.64 21.68 15.25
C PHE A 38 -0.15 21.75 15.65
N LYS A 39 0.65 20.67 15.48
CA LYS A 39 2.00 20.57 16.03
C LYS A 39 3.07 20.10 15.05
N ASP A 40 2.83 20.20 13.75
CA ASP A 40 3.78 19.82 12.71
C ASP A 40 4.25 18.34 12.70
N ALA A 41 3.50 17.41 13.29
CA ALA A 41 3.81 16.00 13.18
C ALA A 41 3.62 15.49 11.73
N SER A 42 4.49 14.58 11.29
CA SER A 42 4.42 13.96 9.98
C SER A 42 3.69 12.63 10.02
N LEU A 43 2.81 12.40 9.04
CA LEU A 43 2.28 11.09 8.68
C LEU A 43 3.15 10.37 7.65
N ARG A 44 4.10 11.08 7.03
CA ARG A 44 5.04 10.52 6.07
C ARG A 44 6.12 9.75 6.82
N LEU A 45 6.22 8.45 6.56
CA LEU A 45 7.18 7.60 7.28
C LEU A 45 8.63 7.82 6.84
N THR A 46 8.87 8.30 5.62
CA THR A 46 10.22 8.69 5.18
C THR A 46 10.81 9.84 5.99
N ASP A 47 10.00 10.72 6.58
CA ASP A 47 10.52 11.76 7.45
C ASP A 47 11.16 11.17 8.72
N GLN A 48 10.73 10.01 9.17
CA GLN A 48 11.24 9.34 10.36
C GLN A 48 12.64 8.79 10.18
N ILE A 49 13.04 8.44 8.97
CA ILE A 49 14.37 7.88 8.69
C ILE A 49 15.46 8.95 8.55
N THR A 50 15.11 10.23 8.64
CA THR A 50 16.08 11.32 8.57
C THR A 50 17.20 11.18 9.59
N GLY A 51 16.89 10.68 10.79
CA GLY A 51 17.89 10.41 11.82
C GLY A 51 18.97 9.44 11.39
N ALA A 52 18.69 8.49 10.52
CA ALA A 52 19.67 7.55 9.98
C ALA A 52 20.69 8.23 9.06
N TYR A 53 20.30 9.33 8.40
CA TYR A 53 21.18 10.08 7.50
C TYR A 53 21.94 11.22 8.18
N THR A 54 21.39 11.78 9.25
CA THR A 54 21.95 12.95 9.92
C THR A 54 22.71 12.58 11.19
N ALA A 55 22.57 11.35 11.68
CA ALA A 55 23.02 10.89 12.99
C ALA A 55 22.46 11.73 14.17
N VAL A 56 21.45 12.53 13.91
CA VAL A 56 20.77 13.35 14.93
C VAL A 56 19.45 12.66 15.28
N PRO A 57 19.23 12.29 16.55
CA PRO A 57 17.97 11.71 16.98
C PRO A 57 16.79 12.66 16.71
N LEU A 58 15.75 12.16 16.05
CA LEU A 58 14.52 12.91 15.87
C LEU A 58 13.76 13.03 17.21
N LYS A 59 13.15 14.17 17.44
CA LYS A 59 12.27 14.37 18.60
C LYS A 59 10.89 13.78 18.31
N PRO A 60 10.48 12.73 19.04
CA PRO A 60 9.12 12.22 18.94
C PRO A 60 8.15 13.16 19.65
N PHE A 61 6.92 13.29 19.14
CA PHE A 61 5.85 14.03 19.80
C PHE A 61 5.37 13.34 21.09
N TYR A 62 5.56 12.04 21.16
CA TYR A 62 5.37 11.23 22.36
C TYR A 62 6.26 10.00 22.29
N THR A 63 6.70 9.55 23.45
CA THR A 63 7.53 8.35 23.58
C THR A 63 6.67 7.16 23.98
N ILE A 64 6.94 6.01 23.38
CA ILE A 64 6.47 4.74 23.89
C ILE A 64 7.55 4.24 24.83
N PRO A 65 7.26 3.95 26.10
CA PRO A 65 8.24 3.42 27.04
C PRO A 65 8.93 2.18 26.46
N ASN A 66 10.25 2.12 26.65
CA ASN A 66 11.09 0.97 26.26
C ASN A 66 11.29 0.71 24.76
N THR A 67 10.97 1.65 23.88
CA THR A 67 11.31 1.54 22.47
C THR A 67 12.44 2.50 22.12
N THR A 68 13.60 1.97 21.73
CA THR A 68 14.73 2.75 21.23
C THR A 68 14.96 2.43 19.76
N GLY A 69 15.08 3.46 18.95
CA GLY A 69 15.39 3.36 17.52
C GLY A 69 14.24 3.68 16.59
N TRP A 70 14.53 3.72 15.30
CA TRP A 70 13.58 4.05 14.24
C TRP A 70 12.44 3.00 14.04
N TRP A 71 12.58 1.82 14.66
CA TRP A 71 11.56 0.77 14.74
C TRP A 71 10.51 1.02 15.84
N ALA A 72 10.57 2.16 16.51
CA ALA A 72 9.71 2.48 17.65
C ALA A 72 8.22 2.71 17.31
N GLY A 73 7.76 2.22 16.17
CA GLY A 73 6.37 2.32 15.73
C GLY A 73 5.83 0.99 15.22
N TYR A 74 4.51 0.79 15.31
CA TYR A 74 3.79 -0.35 14.75
C TYR A 74 3.63 -0.31 13.23
N ASN A 75 4.38 0.55 12.53
CA ASN A 75 4.20 0.80 11.12
C ASN A 75 4.94 -0.24 10.29
N ASP A 76 4.38 -0.62 9.15
CA ASP A 76 5.14 -1.23 8.07
C ASP A 76 6.06 -0.18 7.45
N ASN A 77 7.16 0.10 8.14
CA ASN A 77 8.14 1.06 7.69
C ASN A 77 8.78 0.63 6.36
N GLY A 78 8.92 -0.68 6.12
CA GLY A 78 9.50 -1.20 4.90
C GLY A 78 8.66 -0.87 3.67
N GLY A 79 7.39 -1.21 3.67
CA GLY A 79 6.49 -0.96 2.55
C GLY A 79 6.26 0.52 2.27
N ALA A 80 6.23 1.37 3.31
CA ALA A 80 6.08 2.80 3.15
C ALA A 80 7.39 3.48 2.72
N THR A 81 8.46 3.33 3.50
CA THR A 81 9.71 4.08 3.30
C THR A 81 10.52 3.61 2.10
N TYR A 82 10.44 2.32 1.75
CA TYR A 82 11.24 1.74 0.67
C TYR A 82 10.48 1.60 -0.66
N GLN A 83 9.16 1.72 -0.65
CA GLN A 83 8.35 1.55 -1.86
C GLN A 83 7.36 2.68 -2.09
N SER A 84 6.32 2.78 -1.27
CA SER A 84 5.16 3.62 -1.61
C SER A 84 5.47 5.11 -1.62
N GLU A 85 6.17 5.62 -0.63
CA GLU A 85 6.49 7.05 -0.55
C GLU A 85 7.56 7.50 -1.55
N PRO A 86 8.68 6.75 -1.76
CA PRO A 86 9.62 7.06 -2.84
C PRO A 86 8.99 7.04 -4.23
N MET A 87 8.11 6.06 -4.49
CA MET A 87 7.42 5.97 -5.77
C MET A 87 6.38 7.08 -5.96
N MET A 88 5.69 7.47 -4.89
CA MET A 88 4.83 8.66 -4.90
C MET A 88 5.63 9.92 -5.22
N GLN A 89 6.81 10.08 -4.62
CA GLN A 89 7.70 11.21 -4.89
C GLN A 89 8.27 11.17 -6.32
N PHE A 90 8.59 9.99 -6.84
CA PHE A 90 8.96 9.83 -8.25
C PHE A 90 7.85 10.32 -9.19
N MET A 91 6.58 9.98 -8.90
CA MET A 91 5.43 10.47 -9.67
C MET A 91 5.28 12.00 -9.57
N VAL A 92 5.43 12.56 -8.36
CA VAL A 92 5.44 14.02 -8.14
C VAL A 92 6.51 14.69 -9.01
N ASN A 93 7.74 14.16 -8.97
CA ASN A 93 8.86 14.67 -9.76
C ASN A 93 8.57 14.55 -11.26
N SER A 94 8.04 13.41 -11.71
CA SER A 94 7.70 13.18 -13.13
C SER A 94 6.66 14.18 -13.63
N ILE A 95 5.61 14.45 -12.86
CA ILE A 95 4.58 15.45 -13.21
C ILE A 95 5.18 16.84 -13.28
N ARG A 96 5.97 17.25 -12.29
CA ARG A 96 6.55 18.60 -12.22
C ARG A 96 7.57 18.87 -13.32
N ASP A 97 8.32 17.85 -13.73
CA ASP A 97 9.34 17.94 -14.78
C ASP A 97 8.75 17.72 -16.18
N GLY A 98 7.44 17.41 -16.31
CA GLY A 98 6.80 17.08 -17.58
C GLY A 98 7.37 15.81 -18.22
N GLN A 99 7.80 14.84 -17.41
CA GLN A 99 8.40 13.58 -17.86
C GLN A 99 7.41 12.40 -17.69
N THR A 100 7.65 11.34 -18.48
CA THR A 100 6.83 10.15 -18.39
C THR A 100 7.07 9.41 -17.07
N PRO A 101 6.01 8.91 -16.38
CA PRO A 101 6.17 8.06 -15.21
C PRO A 101 6.28 6.58 -15.57
N TYR A 102 6.15 6.19 -16.84
CA TYR A 102 6.11 4.78 -17.27
C TYR A 102 7.47 4.09 -17.29
N TRP A 103 8.55 4.84 -17.18
CA TRP A 103 9.90 4.32 -17.01
C TRP A 103 10.60 5.03 -15.86
N ASN A 104 11.13 4.26 -14.92
CA ASN A 104 11.92 4.75 -13.80
C ASN A 104 13.40 4.48 -14.04
N PRO A 105 14.20 5.47 -14.42
CA PRO A 105 15.63 5.27 -14.70
C PRO A 105 16.49 5.21 -13.43
N TYR A 106 15.93 5.51 -12.26
CA TYR A 106 16.67 5.65 -11.01
C TYR A 106 16.79 4.34 -10.22
N SER A 107 16.13 3.28 -10.64
CA SER A 107 16.06 2.01 -9.93
C SER A 107 16.46 0.87 -10.88
N ALA A 108 17.32 -0.07 -10.43
CA ALA A 108 17.67 -1.32 -11.12
C ALA A 108 18.14 -1.12 -12.57
N ALA A 109 18.97 -0.12 -12.86
CA ALA A 109 19.38 0.24 -14.20
C ALA A 109 18.22 0.52 -15.19
N GLY A 110 17.06 0.86 -14.66
CA GLY A 110 15.82 1.12 -15.37
C GLY A 110 14.73 0.08 -15.05
N ALA A 111 13.61 0.55 -14.52
CA ALA A 111 12.47 -0.27 -14.12
C ALA A 111 11.18 0.23 -14.75
N LEU A 112 10.20 -0.68 -14.85
CA LEU A 112 8.85 -0.35 -15.30
C LEU A 112 8.16 0.57 -14.30
N GLY A 113 7.25 1.37 -14.78
CA GLY A 113 6.44 2.29 -13.99
C GLY A 113 5.22 1.62 -13.33
N PRO A 114 4.00 2.01 -13.73
CA PRO A 114 2.77 1.57 -13.07
C PRO A 114 2.46 0.08 -13.24
N GLU A 115 3.15 -0.58 -14.15
CA GLU A 115 2.97 -1.99 -14.48
C GLU A 115 3.23 -2.93 -13.29
N ALA A 116 3.98 -2.46 -12.30
CA ALA A 116 4.27 -3.27 -11.12
C ALA A 116 3.06 -3.47 -10.20
N LEU A 117 2.04 -2.62 -10.26
CA LEU A 117 0.83 -2.64 -9.42
C LEU A 117 1.06 -2.80 -7.90
N VAL A 118 2.22 -2.41 -7.40
CA VAL A 118 2.55 -2.42 -5.97
C VAL A 118 2.92 -1.06 -5.45
N ASP A 119 3.23 -0.16 -6.34
CA ASP A 119 3.48 1.24 -6.01
C ASP A 119 2.24 2.10 -6.27
N GLN A 120 2.25 3.31 -5.74
CA GLN A 120 1.11 4.21 -5.73
C GLN A 120 1.21 5.33 -6.76
N LYS A 121 2.00 5.17 -7.80
CA LYS A 121 2.28 6.23 -8.77
C LYS A 121 1.02 6.90 -9.30
N PHE A 122 0.00 6.11 -9.63
CA PHE A 122 -1.25 6.60 -10.23
C PHE A 122 -2.43 6.66 -9.25
N SER A 123 -2.21 6.51 -7.94
CA SER A 123 -3.30 6.65 -6.98
C SER A 123 -3.83 8.09 -6.98
N ALA A 124 -5.11 8.25 -6.69
CA ALA A 124 -5.71 9.57 -6.56
C ALA A 124 -4.99 10.42 -5.51
N MET A 125 -4.49 9.80 -4.44
CA MET A 125 -3.71 10.47 -3.39
C MET A 125 -2.39 11.01 -3.96
N THR A 126 -1.67 10.21 -4.75
CA THR A 126 -0.42 10.64 -5.39
C THR A 126 -0.63 11.80 -6.33
N LEU A 127 -1.67 11.73 -7.18
CA LEU A 127 -1.98 12.81 -8.13
C LEU A 127 -2.35 14.10 -7.41
N VAL A 128 -3.19 14.04 -6.37
CA VAL A 128 -3.55 15.23 -5.59
C VAL A 128 -2.35 15.78 -4.84
N ASN A 129 -1.51 14.92 -4.23
CA ASN A 129 -0.28 15.33 -3.58
C ASN A 129 0.67 16.06 -4.57
N ALA A 130 0.84 15.52 -5.79
CA ALA A 130 1.64 16.14 -6.83
C ALA A 130 1.11 17.53 -7.22
N LEU A 131 -0.19 17.67 -7.40
CA LEU A 131 -0.84 18.96 -7.72
C LEU A 131 -0.70 19.99 -6.61
N LEU A 132 -0.63 19.56 -5.35
CA LEU A 132 -0.46 20.41 -4.17
C LEU A 132 1.01 20.71 -3.83
N GLY A 133 1.97 20.22 -4.60
CA GLY A 133 3.38 20.52 -4.42
C GLY A 133 4.26 19.39 -3.88
N GLY A 134 3.70 18.28 -3.43
CA GLY A 134 4.42 17.04 -3.11
C GLY A 134 5.17 17.00 -1.76
N GLY A 135 5.04 18.01 -0.91
CA GLY A 135 5.71 18.05 0.40
C GLY A 135 5.02 17.21 1.49
N SER A 136 5.67 17.09 2.65
CA SER A 136 5.12 16.33 3.80
C SER A 136 3.81 16.92 4.34
N LEU A 137 3.64 18.24 4.29
CA LEU A 137 2.37 18.88 4.66
C LEU A 137 1.23 18.46 3.70
N THR A 138 1.47 18.49 2.40
CA THR A 138 0.46 18.11 1.40
C THR A 138 0.15 16.62 1.50
N TYR A 139 1.14 15.78 1.81
CA TYR A 139 0.95 14.38 2.12
C TYR A 139 0.01 14.19 3.33
N ASN A 140 0.26 14.89 4.44
CA ASN A 140 -0.61 14.87 5.62
C ASN A 140 -2.06 15.27 5.25
N ILE A 141 -2.23 16.34 4.47
CA ILE A 141 -3.56 16.82 4.04
C ILE A 141 -4.29 15.74 3.22
N VAL A 142 -3.61 15.09 2.29
CA VAL A 142 -4.23 14.06 1.43
C VAL A 142 -4.65 12.84 2.25
N ILE A 143 -3.83 12.37 3.18
CA ILE A 143 -4.18 11.27 4.10
C ILE A 143 -5.37 11.66 5.00
N LEU A 144 -5.34 12.84 5.60
CA LEU A 144 -6.44 13.32 6.46
C LEU A 144 -7.75 13.48 5.67
N LEU A 145 -7.70 13.92 4.42
CA LEU A 145 -8.87 13.98 3.54
C LEU A 145 -9.44 12.59 3.24
N ALA A 146 -8.58 11.60 2.97
CA ALA A 146 -9.03 10.22 2.74
C ALA A 146 -9.71 9.65 4.00
N LEU A 147 -9.14 9.87 5.19
CA LEU A 147 -9.75 9.49 6.47
C LEU A 147 -11.05 10.24 6.73
N TYR A 148 -11.10 11.54 6.43
CA TYR A 148 -12.31 12.35 6.57
C TYR A 148 -13.46 11.75 5.77
N PHE A 149 -13.25 11.46 4.50
CA PHE A 149 -14.27 10.85 3.66
C PHE A 149 -14.62 9.43 4.11
N GLY A 150 -13.66 8.65 4.58
CA GLY A 150 -13.90 7.34 5.14
C GLY A 150 -14.85 7.38 6.35
N VAL A 151 -14.60 8.27 7.30
CA VAL A 151 -15.47 8.51 8.46
C VAL A 151 -16.85 9.04 8.04
N PHE A 152 -16.86 10.04 7.16
CA PHE A 152 -18.07 10.65 6.64
C PHE A 152 -19.00 9.61 5.98
N PHE A 153 -18.47 8.77 5.11
CA PHE A 153 -19.30 7.76 4.44
C PHE A 153 -19.67 6.59 5.37
N THR A 154 -18.80 6.21 6.32
CA THR A 154 -19.16 5.23 7.36
C THR A 154 -20.36 5.71 8.18
N TYR A 155 -20.33 6.95 8.62
CA TYR A 155 -21.46 7.56 9.34
C TYR A 155 -22.75 7.52 8.49
N ARG A 156 -22.68 7.89 7.23
CA ARG A 156 -23.81 7.90 6.32
C ARG A 156 -24.36 6.51 5.99
N ILE A 157 -23.49 5.49 5.84
CA ILE A 157 -23.94 4.11 5.68
C ILE A 157 -24.88 3.74 6.82
N VAL A 158 -24.45 3.99 8.05
CA VAL A 158 -25.18 3.61 9.25
C VAL A 158 -26.47 4.42 9.42
N ARG A 159 -26.41 5.75 9.21
CA ARG A 159 -27.55 6.68 9.41
C ARG A 159 -28.56 6.68 8.28
N GLU A 160 -28.08 6.62 7.03
CA GLU A 160 -28.95 6.81 5.87
C GLU A 160 -29.40 5.48 5.27
N LEU A 161 -28.48 4.53 5.09
CA LEU A 161 -28.78 3.28 4.38
C LEU A 161 -29.26 2.18 5.33
N LEU A 162 -28.70 2.10 6.55
CA LEU A 162 -29.14 1.14 7.56
C LEU A 162 -30.20 1.73 8.50
N GLY A 163 -30.40 3.05 8.54
CA GLY A 163 -31.43 3.69 9.36
C GLY A 163 -31.18 3.58 10.88
N LEU A 164 -29.94 3.34 11.31
CA LEU A 164 -29.60 3.13 12.72
C LEU A 164 -29.42 4.48 13.46
N SER A 165 -29.26 4.41 14.77
CA SER A 165 -29.12 5.60 15.63
C SER A 165 -27.82 6.39 15.39
N ALA A 166 -27.78 7.65 15.84
CA ALA A 166 -26.58 8.48 15.75
C ALA A 166 -25.41 7.91 16.57
N VAL A 167 -25.71 7.34 17.74
CA VAL A 167 -24.68 6.69 18.59
C VAL A 167 -24.07 5.48 17.88
N ALA A 168 -24.89 4.69 17.18
CA ALA A 168 -24.40 3.57 16.37
C ALA A 168 -23.49 4.03 15.22
N ALA A 169 -23.86 5.12 14.57
CA ALA A 169 -23.04 5.71 13.50
C ALA A 169 -21.72 6.27 14.03
N LEU A 170 -21.76 6.92 15.21
CA LEU A 170 -20.56 7.41 15.88
C LEU A 170 -19.63 6.25 16.27
N ALA A 171 -20.18 5.18 16.87
CA ALA A 171 -19.39 3.99 17.23
C ALA A 171 -18.70 3.36 16.01
N ALA A 172 -19.42 3.16 14.91
CA ALA A 172 -18.86 2.65 13.67
C ALA A 172 -17.75 3.56 13.09
N SER A 173 -17.95 4.87 13.17
CA SER A 173 -17.02 5.88 12.69
C SER A 173 -15.73 5.92 13.52
N VAL A 174 -15.85 5.84 14.85
CA VAL A 174 -14.68 5.73 15.75
C VAL A 174 -13.91 4.46 15.46
N PHE A 175 -14.60 3.33 15.35
CA PHE A 175 -13.95 2.06 15.05
C PHE A 175 -13.27 2.06 13.68
N TYR A 176 -13.91 2.60 12.63
CA TYR A 176 -13.28 2.76 11.33
C TYR A 176 -11.96 3.53 11.41
N LEU A 177 -11.97 4.68 12.08
CA LEU A 177 -10.84 5.60 12.14
C LEU A 177 -9.65 5.07 12.94
N LEU A 178 -9.93 4.34 14.04
CA LEU A 178 -8.92 4.03 15.06
C LEU A 178 -8.65 2.53 15.25
N ASN A 179 -9.19 1.64 14.39
CA ASN A 179 -8.82 0.24 14.49
C ASN A 179 -7.32 0.03 14.16
N GLY A 180 -6.76 -1.05 14.68
CA GLY A 180 -5.33 -1.31 14.62
C GLY A 180 -4.77 -1.41 13.22
N TYR A 181 -5.56 -1.86 12.25
CA TYR A 181 -5.09 -1.94 10.87
C TYR A 181 -4.80 -0.57 10.27
N ILE A 182 -5.72 0.40 10.44
CA ILE A 182 -5.48 1.78 9.98
C ILE A 182 -4.32 2.39 10.76
N THR A 183 -4.39 2.34 12.11
CA THR A 183 -3.41 3.06 12.92
C THR A 183 -1.99 2.54 12.75
N ALA A 184 -1.81 1.25 12.50
CA ALA A 184 -0.49 0.66 12.29
C ALA A 184 0.07 0.81 10.87
N ASN A 185 -0.80 0.96 9.86
CA ASN A 185 -0.37 0.90 8.46
C ASN A 185 -0.71 2.18 7.66
N LEU A 186 -1.02 3.29 8.32
CA LEU A 186 -1.58 4.49 7.68
C LEU A 186 -0.68 5.08 6.61
N GLY A 187 0.52 4.96 6.49
CA GLY A 187 1.39 5.41 5.39
C GLY A 187 1.69 4.32 4.36
N SER A 188 1.35 3.06 4.65
CA SER A 188 1.71 1.92 3.81
C SER A 188 0.78 1.76 2.61
N ASN A 189 1.32 1.24 1.50
CA ASN A 189 0.56 0.86 0.31
C ASN A 189 -0.54 -0.16 0.62
N VAL A 190 -0.34 -1.04 1.59
CA VAL A 190 -1.33 -2.07 1.98
C VAL A 190 -2.62 -1.49 2.53
N THR A 191 -2.61 -0.28 3.08
CA THR A 191 -3.78 0.34 3.73
C THR A 191 -4.57 1.24 2.79
N GLN A 192 -4.01 1.71 1.70
CA GLN A 192 -4.64 2.76 0.90
C GLN A 192 -5.99 2.35 0.32
N SER A 193 -6.14 1.14 -0.20
CA SER A 193 -7.43 0.65 -0.69
C SER A 193 -8.48 0.63 0.42
N TYR A 194 -8.08 0.28 1.65
CA TYR A 194 -8.95 0.27 2.83
C TYR A 194 -9.58 1.64 3.10
N LEU A 195 -8.85 2.73 2.92
CA LEU A 195 -9.34 4.09 3.16
C LEU A 195 -10.56 4.42 2.30
N TYR A 196 -10.65 3.84 1.10
CA TYR A 196 -11.76 4.10 0.15
C TYR A 196 -12.94 3.11 0.27
N VAL A 197 -12.82 2.04 1.07
CA VAL A 197 -13.89 1.04 1.21
C VAL A 197 -15.22 1.65 1.66
N PRO A 198 -15.29 2.57 2.65
CA PRO A 198 -16.57 3.17 3.02
C PRO A 198 -17.22 3.97 1.90
N ILE A 199 -16.41 4.62 1.04
CA ILE A 199 -16.90 5.35 -0.13
C ILE A 199 -17.54 4.38 -1.12
N CYS A 200 -16.87 3.27 -1.40
CA CYS A 200 -17.37 2.22 -2.30
C CYS A 200 -18.63 1.56 -1.75
N LEU A 201 -18.63 1.17 -0.48
CA LEU A 201 -19.80 0.57 0.17
C LEU A 201 -21.00 1.53 0.14
N TYR A 202 -20.80 2.80 0.49
CA TYR A 202 -21.87 3.78 0.42
C TYR A 202 -22.40 3.93 -1.01
N ALA A 203 -21.53 4.10 -2.00
CA ALA A 203 -21.93 4.31 -3.39
C ALA A 203 -22.69 3.09 -3.93
N ALA A 204 -22.20 1.88 -3.69
CA ALA A 204 -22.83 0.64 -4.12
C ALA A 204 -24.16 0.40 -3.41
N MET A 205 -24.22 0.51 -2.07
CA MET A 205 -25.45 0.33 -1.30
C MET A 205 -26.48 1.42 -1.61
N ALA A 206 -26.06 2.68 -1.82
CA ALA A 206 -26.94 3.76 -2.26
C ALA A 206 -27.50 3.50 -3.66
N PHE A 207 -26.72 2.95 -4.57
CA PHE A 207 -27.18 2.52 -5.89
C PHE A 207 -28.18 1.37 -5.76
N VAL A 208 -27.84 0.32 -4.99
CA VAL A 208 -28.76 -0.79 -4.70
C VAL A 208 -30.06 -0.32 -4.05
N SER A 209 -30.02 0.63 -3.12
CA SER A 209 -31.23 1.12 -2.44
C SER A 209 -32.19 1.87 -3.40
N ARG A 210 -31.67 2.46 -4.45
CA ARG A 210 -32.45 3.17 -5.48
C ARG A 210 -31.65 3.27 -6.77
N LEU A 211 -32.03 2.48 -7.75
CA LEU A 211 -31.38 2.50 -9.06
C LEU A 211 -31.52 3.87 -9.71
N SER A 212 -30.40 4.52 -9.97
CA SER A 212 -30.36 5.78 -10.72
C SER A 212 -29.00 5.98 -11.37
N VAL A 213 -28.99 6.66 -12.51
CA VAL A 213 -27.79 6.95 -13.29
C VAL A 213 -26.73 7.67 -12.44
N LEU A 214 -27.14 8.70 -11.68
CA LEU A 214 -26.19 9.46 -10.87
C LEU A 214 -25.50 8.58 -9.83
N ARG A 215 -26.26 7.68 -9.16
CA ARG A 215 -25.69 6.77 -8.17
C ARG A 215 -24.81 5.72 -8.83
N TRP A 216 -25.13 5.28 -10.03
CA TRP A 216 -24.24 4.43 -10.81
C TRP A 216 -22.93 5.12 -11.16
N CYS A 217 -22.98 6.36 -11.65
CA CYS A 217 -21.78 7.16 -11.91
C CYS A 217 -20.94 7.37 -10.63
N MET A 218 -21.58 7.60 -9.48
CA MET A 218 -20.89 7.67 -8.19
C MET A 218 -20.22 6.34 -7.83
N ALA A 219 -20.84 5.20 -8.12
CA ALA A 219 -20.22 3.88 -7.89
C ALA A 219 -18.99 3.67 -8.80
N VAL A 220 -19.07 4.03 -10.09
CA VAL A 220 -17.92 4.00 -10.99
C VAL A 220 -16.75 4.83 -10.44
N LEU A 221 -17.00 6.06 -10.02
CA LEU A 221 -15.96 6.94 -9.47
C LEU A 221 -15.40 6.41 -8.16
N ALA A 222 -16.25 5.89 -7.26
CA ALA A 222 -15.82 5.31 -6.00
C ALA A 222 -14.91 4.09 -6.21
N PHE A 223 -15.29 3.18 -7.11
CA PHE A 223 -14.46 2.03 -7.47
C PHE A 223 -13.18 2.45 -8.19
N SER A 224 -13.19 3.54 -8.96
CA SER A 224 -11.95 4.06 -9.57
C SER A 224 -10.98 4.55 -8.50
N LEU A 225 -11.42 5.27 -7.47
CA LEU A 225 -10.58 5.64 -6.34
C LEU A 225 -9.99 4.40 -5.64
N PHE A 226 -10.80 3.39 -5.42
CA PHE A 226 -10.38 2.15 -4.77
C PHE A 226 -9.35 1.38 -5.61
N PHE A 227 -9.61 1.18 -6.91
CA PHE A 227 -8.70 0.46 -7.80
C PHE A 227 -7.44 1.25 -8.18
N SER A 228 -7.41 2.57 -7.97
CA SER A 228 -6.18 3.35 -8.14
C SER A 228 -5.12 3.02 -7.08
N CYS A 229 -5.53 2.38 -5.98
CA CYS A 229 -4.64 1.88 -4.94
C CYS A 229 -4.10 0.52 -5.38
N THR A 230 -2.90 0.48 -5.87
CA THR A 230 -2.36 -0.59 -6.69
C THR A 230 -1.84 -1.81 -5.95
N PHE A 231 -1.94 -1.88 -4.63
CA PHE A 231 -1.57 -3.08 -3.88
C PHE A 231 -2.64 -4.17 -4.03
N MET A 232 -2.52 -4.98 -5.07
CA MET A 232 -3.52 -5.98 -5.51
C MET A 232 -3.98 -6.96 -4.41
N PRO A 233 -3.12 -7.54 -3.55
CA PRO A 233 -3.55 -8.49 -2.53
C PRO A 233 -4.67 -7.93 -1.63
N THR A 234 -4.46 -6.77 -1.01
CA THR A 234 -5.49 -6.15 -0.13
C THR A 234 -6.66 -5.58 -0.91
N THR A 235 -6.44 -5.15 -2.14
CA THR A 235 -7.53 -4.67 -3.03
C THR A 235 -8.49 -5.80 -3.37
N ILE A 236 -7.99 -7.00 -3.74
CA ILE A 236 -8.83 -8.15 -4.08
C ILE A 236 -9.57 -8.66 -2.85
N THR A 237 -8.89 -8.84 -1.72
CA THR A 237 -9.55 -9.33 -0.49
C THR A 237 -10.61 -8.35 0.01
N SER A 238 -10.35 -7.05 -0.04
CA SER A 238 -11.32 -6.01 0.31
C SER A 238 -12.51 -5.98 -0.64
N LEU A 239 -12.28 -6.18 -1.94
CA LEU A 239 -13.37 -6.27 -2.93
C LEU A 239 -14.30 -7.46 -2.65
N ILE A 240 -13.75 -8.62 -2.30
CA ILE A 240 -14.53 -9.81 -1.93
C ILE A 240 -15.40 -9.51 -0.72
N ALA A 241 -14.84 -8.92 0.34
CA ALA A 241 -15.61 -8.58 1.54
C ALA A 241 -16.70 -7.54 1.26
N MET A 242 -16.38 -6.49 0.49
CA MET A 242 -17.37 -5.51 0.06
C MET A 242 -18.50 -6.18 -0.74
N GLY A 243 -18.15 -7.07 -1.67
CA GLY A 243 -19.11 -7.83 -2.46
C GLY A 243 -20.06 -8.65 -1.57
N CYS A 244 -19.54 -9.35 -0.57
CA CYS A 244 -20.35 -10.09 0.40
C CYS A 244 -21.30 -9.16 1.19
N ILE A 245 -20.80 -8.04 1.69
CA ILE A 245 -21.62 -7.06 2.44
C ILE A 245 -22.72 -6.47 1.55
N ILE A 246 -22.39 -6.08 0.32
CA ILE A 246 -23.34 -5.53 -0.65
C ILE A 246 -24.40 -6.58 -1.00
N LEU A 247 -24.00 -7.86 -1.20
CA LEU A 247 -24.91 -8.96 -1.42
C LEU A 247 -25.87 -9.15 -0.23
N GLY A 248 -25.36 -9.13 1.00
CA GLY A 248 -26.18 -9.19 2.21
C GLY A 248 -27.21 -8.07 2.27
N PHE A 249 -26.80 -6.85 1.91
CA PHE A 249 -27.70 -5.70 1.84
C PHE A 249 -28.75 -5.87 0.72
N LEU A 250 -28.38 -6.35 -0.44
CA LEU A 250 -29.26 -6.60 -1.57
C LEU A 250 -30.30 -7.68 -1.24
N VAL A 251 -29.88 -8.78 -0.61
CA VAL A 251 -30.80 -9.84 -0.15
C VAL A 251 -31.83 -9.28 0.86
N ASN A 252 -31.38 -8.41 1.77
CA ASN A 252 -32.32 -7.75 2.69
C ASN A 252 -33.31 -6.85 1.96
N CYS A 253 -32.91 -6.14 0.88
CA CYS A 253 -33.81 -5.35 0.05
C CYS A 253 -34.88 -6.23 -0.63
N VAL A 254 -34.52 -7.43 -1.05
CA VAL A 254 -35.46 -8.40 -1.63
C VAL A 254 -36.41 -8.95 -0.56
N GLN A 255 -35.89 -9.38 0.58
CA GLN A 255 -36.69 -9.94 1.68
C GLN A 255 -37.66 -8.95 2.31
N SER A 256 -37.31 -7.65 2.31
CA SER A 256 -38.22 -6.59 2.80
C SER A 256 -39.30 -6.17 1.77
N GLY A 257 -39.34 -6.84 0.61
CA GLY A 257 -40.33 -6.52 -0.44
C GLY A 257 -40.01 -5.25 -1.25
N ASN A 258 -38.86 -4.62 -0.99
CA ASN A 258 -38.44 -3.41 -1.71
C ASN A 258 -38.01 -3.70 -3.15
N TYR A 259 -37.58 -4.95 -3.42
CA TYR A 259 -37.07 -5.39 -4.73
C TYR A 259 -37.64 -6.75 -5.13
N SER A 260 -37.96 -6.88 -6.42
CA SER A 260 -38.15 -8.19 -7.05
C SER A 260 -36.77 -8.85 -7.29
N ALA A 261 -36.78 -10.18 -7.45
CA ALA A 261 -35.54 -10.91 -7.83
C ALA A 261 -34.94 -10.39 -9.14
N LYS A 262 -35.78 -10.04 -10.12
CA LYS A 262 -35.33 -9.46 -11.40
C LYS A 262 -34.62 -8.12 -11.19
N THR A 263 -35.14 -7.26 -10.31
CA THR A 263 -34.52 -5.97 -9.98
C THR A 263 -33.18 -6.17 -9.27
N ALA A 264 -33.09 -7.18 -8.40
CA ALA A 264 -31.84 -7.53 -7.73
C ALA A 264 -30.77 -8.00 -8.72
N VAL A 265 -31.12 -8.84 -9.68
CA VAL A 265 -30.21 -9.28 -10.76
C VAL A 265 -29.76 -8.09 -11.61
N ALA A 266 -30.66 -7.19 -11.99
CA ALA A 266 -30.32 -5.98 -12.72
C ALA A 266 -29.36 -5.06 -11.91
N ALA A 267 -29.61 -4.89 -10.61
CA ALA A 267 -28.73 -4.12 -9.74
C ALA A 267 -27.32 -4.74 -9.69
N SER A 268 -27.22 -6.06 -9.55
CA SER A 268 -25.94 -6.78 -9.56
C SER A 268 -25.21 -6.63 -10.88
N PHE A 269 -25.91 -6.74 -12.00
CA PHE A 269 -25.33 -6.53 -13.33
C PHE A 269 -24.76 -5.11 -13.49
N PHE A 270 -25.54 -4.09 -13.14
CA PHE A 270 -25.06 -2.70 -13.23
C PHE A 270 -23.94 -2.38 -12.25
N LEU A 271 -23.88 -3.03 -11.08
CA LEU A 271 -22.71 -2.94 -10.21
C LEU A 271 -21.47 -3.55 -10.85
N GLY A 272 -21.60 -4.73 -11.50
CA GLY A 272 -20.50 -5.29 -12.29
C GLY A 272 -20.05 -4.34 -13.40
N MET A 273 -20.99 -3.70 -14.10
CA MET A 273 -20.67 -2.68 -15.09
C MET A 273 -19.98 -1.44 -14.48
N SER A 274 -20.25 -1.11 -13.21
CA SER A 274 -19.51 -0.01 -12.55
C SER A 274 -18.06 -0.38 -12.24
N LEU A 275 -17.76 -1.64 -11.92
CA LEU A 275 -16.37 -2.11 -11.79
C LEU A 275 -15.65 -2.06 -13.15
N PHE A 276 -16.31 -2.49 -14.21
CA PHE A 276 -15.76 -2.40 -15.57
C PHE A 276 -15.53 -0.94 -16.01
N GLY A 277 -16.47 -0.03 -15.69
CA GLY A 277 -16.31 1.40 -15.95
C GLY A 277 -15.14 2.00 -15.16
N ALA A 278 -14.93 1.58 -13.93
CA ALA A 278 -13.78 1.98 -13.13
C ALA A 278 -12.45 1.49 -13.75
N PHE A 279 -12.42 0.26 -14.24
CA PHE A 279 -11.27 -0.28 -14.97
C PHE A 279 -10.97 0.52 -16.23
N LEU A 280 -11.98 0.90 -17.01
CA LEU A 280 -11.79 1.75 -18.20
C LEU A 280 -11.31 3.16 -17.85
N LEU A 281 -11.76 3.75 -16.76
CA LEU A 281 -11.23 5.03 -16.28
C LEU A 281 -9.75 4.95 -15.92
N LEU A 282 -9.31 3.81 -15.41
CA LEU A 282 -7.94 3.54 -15.01
C LEU A 282 -7.15 2.77 -16.10
N ALA A 283 -7.63 2.76 -17.34
CA ALA A 283 -6.95 2.07 -18.43
C ALA A 283 -5.47 2.48 -18.59
N PRO A 284 -5.06 3.77 -18.40
CA PRO A 284 -3.65 4.14 -18.43
C PRO A 284 -2.77 3.45 -17.39
N LEU A 285 -3.34 2.92 -16.33
CA LEU A 285 -2.66 2.08 -15.35
C LEU A 285 -2.70 0.60 -15.76
N TYR A 286 -3.89 0.08 -16.07
CA TYR A 286 -4.09 -1.35 -16.23
C TYR A 286 -3.71 -1.90 -17.61
N PHE A 287 -3.85 -1.13 -18.70
CA PHE A 287 -3.48 -1.64 -20.02
C PHE A 287 -1.97 -1.85 -20.15
N PRO A 288 -1.08 -0.90 -19.75
CA PRO A 288 0.35 -1.17 -19.70
C PRO A 288 0.72 -2.33 -18.77
N PHE A 289 0.03 -2.49 -17.63
CA PHE A 289 0.23 -3.64 -16.76
C PHE A 289 -0.09 -4.96 -17.49
N LEU A 290 -1.24 -5.07 -18.14
CA LEU A 290 -1.64 -6.28 -18.87
C LEU A 290 -0.71 -6.56 -20.06
N GLU A 291 -0.23 -5.51 -20.74
CA GLU A 291 0.76 -5.63 -21.82
C GLU A 291 2.06 -6.26 -21.31
N ASN A 292 2.52 -5.82 -20.13
CA ASN A 292 3.80 -6.21 -19.55
C ASN A 292 3.71 -7.39 -18.56
N LEU A 293 2.54 -7.98 -18.38
CA LEU A 293 2.30 -9.03 -17.39
C LEU A 293 3.27 -10.23 -17.54
N LYS A 294 3.62 -10.58 -18.79
CA LYS A 294 4.58 -11.66 -19.07
C LYS A 294 6.03 -11.27 -18.70
N SER A 295 6.38 -9.98 -18.81
CA SER A 295 7.70 -9.47 -18.48
C SER A 295 7.93 -9.30 -16.99
N LEU A 296 6.87 -9.25 -16.17
CA LEU A 296 6.95 -9.12 -14.73
C LEU A 296 7.23 -10.44 -13.99
N GLY A 297 7.42 -11.54 -14.73
CA GLY A 297 7.58 -12.87 -14.17
C GLY A 297 6.26 -13.49 -13.71
N THR A 298 6.30 -14.77 -13.38
CA THR A 298 5.10 -15.49 -12.98
C THR A 298 4.71 -15.17 -11.54
N LEU A 299 3.45 -14.81 -11.33
CA LEU A 299 2.80 -14.70 -10.02
C LEU A 299 2.80 -16.04 -9.25
N GLU A 300 3.24 -17.12 -9.89
CA GLU A 300 3.22 -18.48 -9.33
C GLU A 300 4.06 -18.66 -8.06
N ASP A 301 5.10 -17.85 -7.88
CA ASP A 301 6.00 -18.02 -6.75
C ASP A 301 5.50 -17.44 -5.41
N TYR A 302 4.53 -16.53 -5.45
CA TYR A 302 3.96 -15.94 -4.22
C TYR A 302 3.19 -16.97 -3.37
N SER A 303 2.55 -17.96 -4.01
CA SER A 303 1.69 -18.91 -3.29
C SER A 303 2.46 -19.93 -2.48
N LYS A 304 3.62 -20.36 -2.96
CA LYS A 304 4.39 -21.45 -2.34
C LYS A 304 5.21 -21.01 -1.13
N ARG A 305 5.42 -19.71 -0.89
CA ARG A 305 6.39 -19.19 0.07
C ARG A 305 5.83 -18.47 1.26
N TYR A 306 4.66 -17.90 1.15
CA TYR A 306 4.09 -17.04 2.19
C TYR A 306 2.82 -17.62 2.81
N PHE A 307 2.90 -18.85 3.32
CA PHE A 307 1.92 -19.37 4.26
C PHE A 307 2.21 -18.75 5.64
N TRP A 308 1.78 -17.51 5.80
CA TRP A 308 1.91 -16.74 7.04
C TRP A 308 0.65 -16.94 7.90
N GLY A 309 0.34 -18.20 8.20
CA GLY A 309 -0.67 -18.47 9.20
C GLY A 309 -0.13 -18.06 10.57
N LEU A 310 -1.01 -17.52 11.41
CA LEU A 310 -0.72 -17.35 12.82
C LEU A 310 -0.54 -18.72 13.44
N ARG A 311 0.69 -19.19 13.53
CA ARG A 311 1.00 -20.52 14.08
C ARG A 311 0.65 -20.64 15.57
N TYR A 312 0.42 -19.50 16.24
CA TYR A 312 0.21 -19.47 17.68
C TYR A 312 -1.10 -18.79 18.05
N PRO A 313 -1.87 -19.41 18.96
CA PRO A 313 -3.11 -18.82 19.49
C PRO A 313 -2.93 -17.41 20.10
N ASN A 314 -1.70 -17.07 20.53
CA ASN A 314 -1.39 -15.73 21.09
C ASN A 314 -1.66 -14.58 20.12
N ALA A 315 -1.60 -14.82 18.85
CA ALA A 315 -1.92 -13.78 17.88
C ALA A 315 -3.39 -13.34 17.93
N ILE A 316 -4.30 -14.14 18.49
CA ILE A 316 -5.66 -13.70 18.83
C ILE A 316 -5.63 -12.55 19.86
N MET A 317 -4.67 -12.54 20.75
CA MET A 317 -4.54 -11.48 21.75
C MET A 317 -4.21 -10.13 21.11
N SER A 318 -3.50 -10.12 19.96
CA SER A 318 -3.25 -8.89 19.21
C SER A 318 -4.53 -8.25 18.66
N PHE A 319 -5.62 -9.02 18.56
CA PHE A 319 -6.92 -8.51 18.18
C PHE A 319 -7.55 -7.65 19.31
N PHE A 320 -7.22 -7.93 20.56
CA PHE A 320 -7.74 -7.19 21.72
C PHE A 320 -6.76 -6.13 22.22
N SER A 321 -5.46 -6.37 22.13
CA SER A 321 -4.44 -5.47 22.65
C SER A 321 -3.20 -5.45 21.75
N SER A 322 -2.70 -4.25 21.48
CA SER A 322 -1.45 -4.06 20.73
C SER A 322 -0.19 -4.30 21.56
N SER A 323 -0.28 -4.24 22.89
CA SER A 323 0.88 -4.33 23.79
C SER A 323 1.61 -5.69 23.71
N HIS A 324 0.89 -6.77 23.41
CA HIS A 324 1.49 -8.09 23.29
C HIS A 324 2.44 -8.27 22.11
N LEU A 325 2.21 -7.56 21.03
CA LEU A 325 3.10 -7.61 19.85
C LEU A 325 4.43 -6.92 20.12
N PHE A 326 4.42 -5.83 20.90
CA PHE A 326 5.64 -5.10 21.25
C PHE A 326 6.59 -5.88 22.13
N GLU A 327 6.05 -6.54 23.13
CA GLU A 327 6.86 -7.31 24.06
C GLU A 327 7.51 -8.50 23.38
N SER A 328 6.78 -9.10 22.47
CA SER A 328 7.28 -10.22 21.68
C SER A 328 8.40 -9.83 20.72
N TYR A 329 8.38 -8.60 20.21
CA TYR A 329 9.44 -8.08 19.34
C TYR A 329 10.73 -7.77 20.10
N ASN A 330 10.60 -7.20 21.32
CA ASN A 330 11.77 -6.92 22.17
C ASN A 330 12.30 -8.17 22.89
N ALA A 331 11.52 -9.24 23.01
CA ALA A 331 11.92 -10.51 23.59
C ALA A 331 12.61 -11.45 22.60
N ALA A 332 13.12 -10.91 21.53
CA ALA A 332 14.14 -11.39 20.58
C ALA A 332 14.09 -12.84 20.06
N GLU A 333 13.47 -13.83 20.63
CA GLU A 333 13.63 -15.19 20.13
C GLU A 333 12.36 -16.05 19.93
N PRO A 334 11.37 -16.15 20.80
CA PRO A 334 10.30 -17.13 20.56
C PRO A 334 9.30 -16.72 19.48
N LEU A 335 9.05 -15.42 19.27
CA LEU A 335 8.10 -14.96 18.26
C LEU A 335 8.75 -14.73 16.89
N ALA A 336 10.00 -14.30 16.84
CA ALA A 336 10.77 -14.24 15.60
C ALA A 336 10.92 -15.64 14.98
N ALA A 337 11.14 -16.66 15.81
CA ALA A 337 11.11 -18.06 15.39
C ALA A 337 9.71 -18.51 14.93
N SER A 338 8.63 -17.94 15.49
CA SER A 338 7.25 -18.25 15.12
C SER A 338 6.82 -17.64 13.79
N PHE A 339 7.47 -16.56 13.38
CA PHE A 339 7.28 -15.93 12.07
C PHE A 339 8.38 -16.30 11.05
N ASN A 340 9.04 -17.47 11.21
CA ASN A 340 10.13 -17.93 10.33
C ASN A 340 11.26 -16.92 10.14
N GLY A 341 11.65 -16.19 11.18
CA GLY A 341 12.79 -15.26 11.14
C GLY A 341 12.57 -13.93 10.42
N HIS A 342 11.37 -13.64 9.94
CA HIS A 342 11.07 -12.40 9.22
C HIS A 342 10.39 -11.37 10.12
N GLY A 343 11.15 -10.72 10.99
CA GLY A 343 10.67 -9.66 11.89
C GLY A 343 10.13 -8.40 11.23
N SER A 344 10.27 -8.26 9.90
CA SER A 344 9.89 -7.05 9.16
C SER A 344 8.38 -6.89 8.87
N PHE A 345 7.55 -7.90 9.15
CA PHE A 345 6.13 -7.88 8.82
C PHE A 345 5.18 -7.67 9.99
N ILE A 346 5.69 -7.27 11.14
CA ILE A 346 4.88 -7.07 12.36
C ILE A 346 3.84 -5.96 12.15
N GLY A 347 4.16 -4.90 11.44
CA GLY A 347 3.22 -3.83 11.13
C GLY A 347 1.95 -4.32 10.42
N ASN A 348 2.09 -5.24 9.46
CA ASN A 348 0.96 -5.82 8.74
C ASN A 348 0.11 -6.76 9.59
N THR A 349 0.59 -7.19 10.76
CA THR A 349 -0.12 -8.08 11.67
C THR A 349 -0.83 -7.35 12.81
N VAL A 350 -0.65 -6.03 12.93
CA VAL A 350 -1.35 -5.23 13.92
C VAL A 350 -2.77 -4.95 13.43
N PHE A 351 -3.75 -5.58 14.09
CA PHE A 351 -5.16 -5.45 13.72
C PHE A 351 -6.08 -5.40 14.96
N HIS A 352 -5.63 -4.74 16.02
CA HIS A 352 -6.44 -4.65 17.22
C HIS A 352 -7.79 -3.97 16.94
N SER A 353 -8.85 -4.63 17.38
CA SER A 353 -10.21 -4.08 17.32
C SER A 353 -10.60 -3.36 18.62
N GLY A 354 -9.83 -3.59 19.70
CA GLY A 354 -10.19 -3.19 21.05
C GLY A 354 -11.28 -4.07 21.66
N VAL A 355 -11.37 -4.00 22.98
CA VAL A 355 -12.31 -4.83 23.73
C VAL A 355 -13.72 -4.28 23.64
N VAL A 356 -13.87 -2.96 23.74
CA VAL A 356 -15.19 -2.31 23.68
C VAL A 356 -15.84 -2.51 22.31
N ALA A 357 -15.09 -2.31 21.21
CA ALA A 357 -15.64 -2.50 19.87
C ALA A 357 -16.01 -3.96 19.60
N THR A 358 -15.18 -4.92 20.02
CA THR A 358 -15.49 -6.35 19.89
C THR A 358 -16.72 -6.73 20.70
N GLY A 359 -16.84 -6.24 21.92
CA GLY A 359 -18.03 -6.44 22.74
C GLY A 359 -19.30 -5.85 22.12
N LEU A 360 -19.21 -4.63 21.55
CA LEU A 360 -20.31 -4.04 20.80
C LEU A 360 -20.68 -4.89 19.57
N ALA A 361 -19.68 -5.39 18.81
CA ALA A 361 -19.95 -6.27 17.67
C ALA A 361 -20.70 -7.54 18.10
N GLY A 362 -20.37 -8.14 19.24
CA GLY A 362 -21.12 -9.25 19.84
C GLY A 362 -22.57 -8.90 20.15
N CYS A 363 -22.83 -7.68 20.59
CA CYS A 363 -24.19 -7.20 20.86
C CYS A 363 -25.05 -7.04 19.57
N ALA A 364 -24.50 -7.19 18.38
CA ALA A 364 -25.28 -7.25 17.14
C ALA A 364 -26.35 -8.36 17.16
N LEU A 365 -26.08 -9.45 17.88
CA LEU A 365 -27.01 -10.58 18.08
C LEU A 365 -27.99 -10.38 19.23
N ALA A 366 -27.82 -9.36 20.04
CA ALA A 366 -28.61 -9.12 21.25
C ALA A 366 -30.10 -8.82 20.98
N LYS A 367 -30.43 -8.37 19.78
CA LYS A 367 -31.79 -8.16 19.31
C LYS A 367 -31.96 -8.69 17.89
N ARG A 368 -33.02 -9.43 17.62
CA ARG A 368 -33.37 -9.82 16.25
C ARG A 368 -33.87 -8.60 15.48
N MET A 369 -33.22 -8.32 14.38
CA MET A 369 -33.63 -7.33 13.39
C MET A 369 -33.94 -8.05 12.06
N PRO A 370 -35.21 -8.48 11.85
CA PRO A 370 -35.57 -9.32 10.71
C PRO A 370 -35.17 -8.73 9.37
N GLN A 371 -35.29 -7.39 9.24
CA GLN A 371 -34.97 -6.66 8.02
C GLN A 371 -33.45 -6.65 7.67
N PHE A 372 -32.55 -7.02 8.61
CA PHE A 372 -31.11 -7.05 8.40
C PHE A 372 -30.48 -8.40 8.74
N LYS A 373 -31.31 -9.45 8.84
CA LYS A 373 -30.88 -10.81 9.24
C LYS A 373 -29.76 -11.33 8.34
N CYS A 374 -29.91 -11.20 7.01
CA CYS A 374 -28.93 -11.69 6.06
C CYS A 374 -27.64 -10.87 6.08
N LEU A 375 -27.73 -9.56 6.19
CA LEU A 375 -26.54 -8.70 6.28
C LEU A 375 -25.71 -9.04 7.53
N VAL A 376 -26.36 -9.16 8.70
CA VAL A 376 -25.68 -9.51 9.95
C VAL A 376 -25.08 -10.92 9.85
N ALA A 377 -25.80 -11.89 9.32
CA ALA A 377 -25.31 -13.25 9.14
C ALA A 377 -24.09 -13.31 8.20
N ILE A 378 -24.12 -12.56 7.09
CA ILE A 378 -22.97 -12.47 6.17
C ILE A 378 -21.78 -11.78 6.84
N CYS A 379 -21.99 -10.70 7.60
CA CYS A 379 -20.91 -10.06 8.33
C CYS A 379 -20.24 -11.02 9.33
N ILE A 380 -21.02 -11.82 10.04
CA ILE A 380 -20.49 -12.84 10.96
C ILE A 380 -19.75 -13.94 10.19
N ALA A 381 -20.30 -14.39 9.06
CA ALA A 381 -19.68 -15.43 8.24
C ALA A 381 -18.34 -14.96 7.66
N VAL A 382 -18.27 -13.73 7.13
CA VAL A 382 -17.03 -13.14 6.63
C VAL A 382 -16.00 -12.97 7.74
N ALA A 383 -16.40 -12.44 8.91
CA ALA A 383 -15.51 -12.31 10.05
C ALA A 383 -15.00 -13.67 10.53
N GLY A 384 -15.86 -14.66 10.60
CA GLY A 384 -15.52 -16.03 10.98
C GLY A 384 -14.57 -16.70 9.98
N PHE A 385 -14.85 -16.55 8.68
CA PHE A 385 -14.00 -17.07 7.62
C PHE A 385 -12.59 -16.45 7.67
N VAL A 386 -12.51 -15.12 7.80
CA VAL A 386 -11.22 -14.44 7.94
C VAL A 386 -10.51 -14.89 9.22
N GLY A 387 -11.22 -15.04 10.33
CA GLY A 387 -10.68 -15.59 11.56
C GLY A 387 -10.05 -16.97 11.36
N VAL A 388 -10.71 -17.87 10.61
CA VAL A 388 -10.14 -19.19 10.28
C VAL A 388 -8.96 -19.06 9.33
N ARG A 389 -9.04 -18.16 8.34
CA ARG A 389 -7.95 -17.91 7.38
C ARG A 389 -6.70 -17.31 8.06
N LEU A 390 -6.85 -16.59 9.16
CA LEU A 390 -5.73 -16.11 9.95
C LEU A 390 -4.86 -17.24 10.50
N PHE A 391 -5.48 -18.32 10.95
CA PHE A 391 -4.78 -19.53 11.46
C PHE A 391 -4.27 -20.44 10.36
N ASP A 392 -4.75 -20.25 9.16
CA ASP A 392 -4.37 -20.95 7.94
C ASP A 392 -4.23 -22.48 8.12
N PRO A 393 -5.26 -23.18 8.61
CA PRO A 393 -5.18 -24.62 8.81
C PRO A 393 -4.99 -25.33 7.46
N VAL A 394 -4.34 -26.52 7.48
CA VAL A 394 -3.92 -27.25 6.26
C VAL A 394 -5.04 -27.40 5.24
N TRP A 395 -6.26 -27.70 5.68
CA TRP A 395 -7.40 -27.87 4.77
C TRP A 395 -7.78 -26.57 4.02
N ILE A 396 -7.59 -25.39 4.65
CA ILE A 396 -7.76 -24.10 3.98
C ILE A 396 -6.62 -23.85 2.99
N GLN A 397 -5.38 -24.17 3.33
CA GLN A 397 -4.25 -24.05 2.41
C GLN A 397 -4.49 -24.87 1.15
N VAL A 398 -4.91 -26.14 1.31
CA VAL A 398 -5.26 -27.02 0.18
C VAL A 398 -6.40 -26.44 -0.66
N LEU A 399 -7.47 -25.94 -0.02
CA LEU A 399 -8.58 -25.30 -0.73
C LEU A 399 -8.11 -24.08 -1.54
N PHE A 400 -7.32 -23.22 -0.95
CA PHE A 400 -6.85 -21.99 -1.58
C PHE A 400 -5.83 -22.26 -2.69
N ALA A 401 -4.97 -23.28 -2.55
CA ALA A 401 -4.01 -23.64 -3.58
C ALA A 401 -4.64 -23.95 -4.96
N HIS A 402 -5.92 -24.33 -4.97
CA HIS A 402 -6.66 -24.61 -6.21
C HIS A 402 -7.44 -23.40 -6.75
N LEU A 403 -7.45 -22.26 -6.04
CA LEU A 403 -8.16 -21.06 -6.47
C LEU A 403 -7.21 -20.14 -7.25
N PRO A 404 -7.47 -19.86 -8.54
CA PRO A 404 -6.63 -18.95 -9.30
C PRO A 404 -6.67 -17.56 -8.68
N ILE A 405 -5.55 -16.85 -8.69
CA ILE A 405 -5.37 -15.49 -8.13
C ILE A 405 -5.51 -15.45 -6.60
N ILE A 406 -6.67 -15.89 -6.06
CA ILE A 406 -6.98 -15.84 -4.62
C ILE A 406 -6.05 -16.73 -3.82
N GLY A 407 -5.68 -17.90 -4.36
CA GLY A 407 -4.73 -18.84 -3.75
C GLY A 407 -3.34 -18.27 -3.55
N HIS A 408 -2.97 -17.29 -4.37
CA HIS A 408 -1.67 -16.63 -4.30
C HIS A 408 -1.62 -15.47 -3.29
N ILE A 409 -2.73 -15.15 -2.63
CA ILE A 409 -2.81 -14.06 -1.63
C ILE A 409 -2.47 -14.63 -0.25
N GLY A 410 -1.36 -14.17 0.31
CA GLY A 410 -0.94 -14.55 1.65
C GLY A 410 -1.99 -14.26 2.73
N SER A 411 -2.01 -15.06 3.80
CA SER A 411 -3.00 -14.94 4.89
C SER A 411 -3.01 -13.56 5.54
N GLN A 412 -1.86 -12.90 5.65
CA GLN A 412 -1.73 -11.55 6.21
C GLN A 412 -2.54 -10.49 5.46
N TYR A 413 -2.82 -10.67 4.18
CA TYR A 413 -3.60 -9.73 3.39
C TYR A 413 -5.12 -9.93 3.50
N TRP A 414 -5.54 -10.94 4.27
CA TRP A 414 -6.95 -11.14 4.62
C TRP A 414 -7.36 -10.43 5.91
N TRP A 415 -6.41 -10.05 6.75
CA TRP A 415 -6.70 -9.44 8.05
C TRP A 415 -7.47 -8.12 7.99
N PRO A 416 -7.13 -7.19 7.07
CA PRO A 416 -7.89 -5.95 6.97
C PRO A 416 -9.37 -6.18 6.69
N VAL A 417 -9.68 -7.29 6.03
CA VAL A 417 -11.05 -7.65 5.63
C VAL A 417 -11.97 -7.87 6.82
N ILE A 418 -11.45 -8.32 7.97
CA ILE A 418 -12.27 -8.52 9.18
C ILE A 418 -12.83 -7.20 9.72
N MET A 419 -12.15 -6.07 9.46
CA MET A 419 -12.57 -4.77 9.97
C MET A 419 -13.89 -4.29 9.33
N PHE A 420 -14.16 -4.62 8.07
CA PHE A 420 -15.36 -4.17 7.38
C PHE A 420 -16.66 -4.76 7.97
N PRO A 421 -16.80 -6.07 8.13
CA PRO A 421 -17.95 -6.63 8.83
C PRO A 421 -18.03 -6.16 10.29
N LEU A 422 -16.90 -5.95 10.98
CA LEU A 422 -16.92 -5.45 12.35
C LEU A 422 -17.46 -4.03 12.44
N ILE A 423 -17.14 -3.13 11.51
CA ILE A 423 -17.75 -1.79 11.45
C ILE A 423 -19.27 -1.89 11.46
N ILE A 424 -19.83 -2.78 10.66
CA ILE A 424 -21.27 -3.00 10.54
C ILE A 424 -21.83 -3.64 11.83
N LEU A 425 -21.15 -4.65 12.38
CA LEU A 425 -21.59 -5.33 13.60
C LEU A 425 -21.52 -4.41 14.84
N VAL A 426 -20.48 -3.56 14.96
CA VAL A 426 -20.38 -2.53 16.01
C VAL A 426 -21.57 -1.57 15.94
N ALA A 427 -21.95 -1.12 14.72
CA ALA A 427 -23.11 -0.27 14.54
C ALA A 427 -24.41 -0.95 14.98
N PHE A 428 -24.62 -2.19 14.59
CA PHE A 428 -25.80 -2.97 15.01
C PHE A 428 -25.82 -3.19 16.53
N GLY A 429 -24.67 -3.53 17.12
CA GLY A 429 -24.56 -3.73 18.56
C GLY A 429 -24.88 -2.48 19.37
N ALA A 430 -24.28 -1.36 19.02
CA ALA A 430 -24.56 -0.07 19.64
C ALA A 430 -26.03 0.38 19.47
N HIS A 431 -26.65 0.03 18.35
CA HIS A 431 -28.08 0.29 18.12
C HIS A 431 -28.96 -0.63 18.96
N ASN A 432 -28.65 -1.92 19.03
CA ASN A 432 -29.43 -2.92 19.77
C ASN A 432 -29.47 -2.66 21.26
N LEU A 433 -28.37 -2.16 21.84
CA LEU A 433 -28.28 -1.79 23.25
C LEU A 433 -29.24 -0.66 23.63
N GLN A 434 -29.79 0.09 22.68
CA GLN A 434 -30.82 1.10 22.94
C GLN A 434 -32.23 0.52 23.09
N ALA A 435 -32.41 -0.77 22.87
CA ALA A 435 -33.73 -1.42 22.99
C ALA A 435 -33.97 -1.95 24.38
N LYS A 436 -35.21 -1.82 24.88
CA LYS A 436 -35.60 -2.31 26.23
C LYS A 436 -35.48 -3.83 26.38
N ASN A 437 -35.59 -4.61 25.33
CA ASN A 437 -35.59 -6.08 25.36
C ASN A 437 -34.32 -6.67 24.74
N VAL A 438 -33.20 -6.42 25.36
CA VAL A 438 -31.87 -6.96 24.93
C VAL A 438 -31.72 -8.40 25.47
N ARG A 439 -31.30 -9.31 24.57
CA ARG A 439 -30.90 -10.67 24.99
C ARG A 439 -29.47 -10.60 25.50
N ILE A 440 -29.25 -10.86 26.77
CA ILE A 440 -27.93 -10.79 27.41
C ILE A 440 -27.11 -12.04 27.09
N LEU A 441 -27.76 -13.17 26.81
CA LEU A 441 -27.08 -14.46 26.59
C LEU A 441 -26.02 -14.44 25.50
N PRO A 442 -26.19 -13.82 24.30
CA PRO A 442 -25.14 -13.71 23.31
C PRO A 442 -23.93 -12.89 23.76
N CYS A 443 -24.17 -11.84 24.55
CA CYS A 443 -23.09 -11.03 25.12
C CYS A 443 -22.29 -11.83 26.15
N LEU A 444 -23.00 -12.57 27.04
CA LEU A 444 -22.37 -13.46 28.01
C LEU A 444 -21.63 -14.62 27.36
N ALA A 445 -22.18 -15.20 26.29
CA ALA A 445 -21.53 -16.29 25.55
C ALA A 445 -20.23 -15.82 24.88
N LEU A 446 -20.22 -14.62 24.28
CA LEU A 446 -19.03 -14.03 23.68
C LEU A 446 -17.98 -13.69 24.73
N MET A 447 -18.43 -13.24 25.88
CA MET A 447 -17.60 -12.97 27.02
C MET A 447 -16.97 -14.24 27.58
N ALA A 448 -17.79 -15.28 27.82
CA ALA A 448 -17.31 -16.58 28.27
C ALA A 448 -16.30 -17.19 27.26
N PHE A 449 -16.59 -17.04 25.96
CA PHE A 449 -15.67 -17.46 24.91
C PHE A 449 -14.35 -16.67 24.93
N GLY A 450 -14.41 -15.36 25.10
CA GLY A 450 -13.21 -14.52 25.23
C GLY A 450 -12.38 -14.89 26.45
N ILE A 451 -13.02 -15.10 27.61
CA ILE A 451 -12.36 -15.56 28.83
C ILE A 451 -11.79 -16.99 28.65
N TRP A 452 -12.58 -17.90 28.06
CA TRP A 452 -12.13 -19.27 27.78
C TRP A 452 -10.94 -19.29 26.80
N ALA A 453 -11.02 -18.54 25.67
CA ALA A 453 -9.93 -18.41 24.72
C ALA A 453 -8.68 -17.86 25.39
N PHE A 454 -8.84 -16.87 26.26
CA PHE A 454 -7.76 -16.31 27.05
C PHE A 454 -7.14 -17.35 28.02
N ILE A 455 -7.95 -18.09 28.78
CA ILE A 455 -7.45 -19.13 29.71
C ILE A 455 -6.72 -20.25 28.94
N LYS A 456 -7.26 -20.65 27.78
CA LYS A 456 -6.61 -21.68 26.94
C LYS A 456 -5.29 -21.22 26.39
N ILE A 457 -5.22 -19.99 25.91
CA ILE A 457 -4.00 -19.35 25.41
C ILE A 457 -2.97 -19.25 26.55
N TYR A 458 -3.41 -18.88 27.75
CA TYR A 458 -2.56 -18.77 28.93
C TYR A 458 -2.03 -20.13 29.41
N GLY A 459 -2.87 -21.17 29.39
CA GLY A 459 -2.51 -22.53 29.83
C GLY A 459 -1.54 -23.25 28.90
N VAL A 460 -1.51 -22.88 27.59
CA VAL A 460 -0.63 -23.51 26.60
C VAL A 460 0.80 -22.95 26.65
N PHE A 461 1.00 -21.72 27.14
CA PHE A 461 2.29 -21.01 27.04
C PHE A 461 3.09 -20.95 28.35
N GLY A 462 2.63 -21.55 29.43
CA GLY A 462 3.35 -21.68 30.69
C GLY A 462 3.88 -20.36 31.27
N LEU A 463 3.79 -20.24 32.60
CA LEU A 463 4.13 -19.03 33.36
C LEU A 463 5.65 -18.71 33.45
N GLN A 464 6.46 -18.99 32.48
CA GLN A 464 7.93 -18.88 32.62
C GLN A 464 8.53 -17.48 32.34
N GLU A 465 7.73 -16.45 32.13
CA GLU A 465 8.28 -15.13 31.78
C GLU A 465 7.92 -14.03 32.77
N PRO A 466 8.86 -13.14 33.13
CA PRO A 466 8.67 -12.07 34.14
C PRO A 466 7.77 -10.91 33.71
N ARG A 467 7.01 -11.04 32.64
CA ARG A 467 6.15 -9.97 32.06
C ARG A 467 4.67 -10.15 32.40
N LEU A 468 4.42 -10.64 33.57
CA LEU A 468 3.08 -10.87 34.12
C LEU A 468 2.22 -9.58 34.16
N GLU A 469 2.83 -8.42 34.40
CA GLU A 469 2.13 -7.15 34.56
C GLU A 469 1.33 -6.72 33.34
N TYR A 470 1.87 -6.86 32.14
CA TYR A 470 1.15 -6.45 30.93
C TYR A 470 0.05 -7.45 30.51
N LYS A 471 0.25 -8.72 30.82
CA LYS A 471 -0.76 -9.76 30.61
C LYS A 471 -1.96 -9.51 31.54
N ILE A 472 -1.69 -9.08 32.75
CA ILE A 472 -2.71 -8.70 33.75
C ILE A 472 -3.44 -7.44 33.28
N GLN A 473 -2.75 -6.40 32.82
CA GLN A 473 -3.40 -5.17 32.33
C GLN A 473 -4.34 -5.40 31.15
N SER A 474 -3.98 -6.29 30.23
CA SER A 474 -4.85 -6.64 29.10
C SER A 474 -6.09 -7.42 29.54
N LEU A 475 -5.96 -8.29 30.55
CA LEU A 475 -7.06 -8.98 31.19
C LEU A 475 -7.97 -8.02 31.94
N GLU A 476 -7.40 -7.10 32.69
CA GLU A 476 -8.16 -6.11 33.44
C GLU A 476 -8.93 -5.20 32.48
N LEU A 477 -8.35 -4.77 31.39
CA LEU A 477 -9.02 -4.01 30.33
C LEU A 477 -10.15 -4.83 29.70
N LEU A 478 -9.90 -6.09 29.37
CA LEU A 478 -10.92 -6.98 28.81
C LEU A 478 -12.06 -7.17 29.82
N ALA A 479 -11.74 -7.48 31.08
CA ALA A 479 -12.73 -7.66 32.13
C ALA A 479 -13.52 -6.38 32.40
N ALA A 480 -12.86 -5.22 32.46
CA ALA A 480 -13.50 -3.93 32.68
C ALA A 480 -14.43 -3.55 31.53
N ALA A 481 -13.99 -3.70 30.26
CA ALA A 481 -14.83 -3.36 29.12
C ALA A 481 -16.02 -4.31 28.96
N VAL A 482 -15.80 -5.60 29.22
CA VAL A 482 -16.89 -6.58 29.22
C VAL A 482 -17.86 -6.29 30.36
N THR A 483 -17.35 -6.00 31.56
CA THR A 483 -18.18 -5.62 32.72
C THR A 483 -18.97 -4.35 32.40
N LEU A 484 -18.36 -3.36 31.77
CA LEU A 484 -19.03 -2.13 31.34
C LEU A 484 -20.14 -2.42 30.31
N ILE A 485 -19.90 -3.25 29.31
CA ILE A 485 -20.92 -3.60 28.29
C ILE A 485 -22.06 -4.40 28.91
N VAL A 486 -21.75 -5.36 29.78
CA VAL A 486 -22.78 -6.14 30.51
C VAL A 486 -23.55 -5.23 31.47
N ALA A 487 -22.87 -4.37 32.20
CA ALA A 487 -23.52 -3.39 33.07
C ALA A 487 -24.46 -2.49 32.27
N VAL A 488 -23.99 -1.95 31.13
CA VAL A 488 -24.83 -1.13 30.23
C VAL A 488 -26.02 -1.93 29.70
N ALA A 489 -25.83 -3.19 29.30
CA ALA A 489 -26.92 -4.05 28.84
C ALA A 489 -27.92 -4.39 29.93
N LEU A 490 -27.47 -4.58 31.18
CA LEU A 490 -28.30 -4.80 32.34
C LEU A 490 -29.05 -3.53 32.75
N PHE A 491 -28.34 -2.42 32.90
CA PHE A 491 -28.90 -1.13 33.29
C PHE A 491 -29.83 -0.53 32.23
N ALA A 492 -29.61 -0.81 30.93
CA ALA A 492 -30.53 -0.41 29.87
C ALA A 492 -31.98 -0.84 30.08
N ARG A 493 -32.21 -1.91 30.90
CA ARG A 493 -33.55 -2.37 31.30
C ARG A 493 -34.20 -1.45 32.31
N PHE A 494 -33.41 -0.82 33.18
CA PHE A 494 -33.90 0.02 34.27
C PHE A 494 -33.93 1.50 33.90
N ILE A 495 -33.21 1.89 32.83
CA ILE A 495 -33.20 3.27 32.34
C ILE A 495 -34.48 3.55 31.55
N SER A 496 -35.42 4.25 32.17
CA SER A 496 -36.70 4.61 31.54
C SER A 496 -36.57 5.73 30.51
N SER A 497 -35.58 6.61 30.66
CA SER A 497 -35.33 7.74 29.77
C SER A 497 -34.46 7.38 28.56
N PRO A 498 -35.00 7.52 27.35
CA PRO A 498 -34.20 7.29 26.14
C PRO A 498 -32.98 8.25 26.00
N THR A 499 -33.08 9.43 26.59
CA THR A 499 -32.00 10.43 26.59
C THR A 499 -30.84 10.01 27.45
N ILE A 500 -31.14 9.54 28.67
CA ILE A 500 -30.10 9.02 29.59
C ILE A 500 -29.41 7.78 29.00
N LEU A 501 -30.18 6.87 28.39
CA LEU A 501 -29.62 5.69 27.73
C LEU A 501 -28.67 6.06 26.57
N ARG A 502 -29.06 7.07 25.78
CA ARG A 502 -28.17 7.56 24.69
C ARG A 502 -26.91 8.21 25.26
N ALA A 503 -27.00 8.94 26.37
CA ALA A 503 -25.83 9.54 27.02
C ALA A 503 -24.88 8.44 27.55
N VAL A 504 -25.40 7.42 28.23
CA VAL A 504 -24.59 6.27 28.70
C VAL A 504 -23.93 5.54 27.56
N LEU A 505 -24.63 5.27 26.45
CA LEU A 505 -24.00 4.66 25.27
C LEU A 505 -23.01 5.58 24.58
N GLY A 506 -23.25 6.89 24.61
CA GLY A 506 -22.27 7.89 24.17
C GLY A 506 -20.97 7.80 24.97
N SER A 507 -21.07 7.64 26.28
CA SER A 507 -19.90 7.44 27.16
C SER A 507 -19.15 6.14 26.84
N VAL A 508 -19.85 5.05 26.49
CA VAL A 508 -19.20 3.81 26.03
C VAL A 508 -18.41 4.05 24.74
N VAL A 509 -18.94 4.84 23.79
CA VAL A 509 -18.22 5.20 22.56
C VAL A 509 -17.01 6.08 22.85
N VAL A 510 -17.08 6.97 23.83
CA VAL A 510 -15.92 7.76 24.30
C VAL A 510 -14.86 6.84 24.91
N VAL A 511 -15.24 5.87 25.75
CA VAL A 511 -14.31 4.87 26.29
C VAL A 511 -13.65 4.07 25.17
N MET A 512 -14.41 3.63 24.17
CA MET A 512 -13.88 2.97 22.97
C MET A 512 -12.90 3.86 22.22
N PHE A 513 -13.20 5.14 22.05
CA PHE A 513 -12.29 6.10 21.41
C PHE A 513 -10.97 6.20 22.19
N VAL A 514 -11.04 6.37 23.50
CA VAL A 514 -9.84 6.45 24.36
C VAL A 514 -9.05 5.14 24.34
N GLU A 515 -9.72 3.99 24.45
CA GLU A 515 -9.09 2.67 24.33
C GLU A 515 -8.30 2.54 23.03
N LEU A 516 -8.95 2.78 21.89
CA LEU A 516 -8.32 2.66 20.58
C LEU A 516 -7.21 3.69 20.35
N MET A 517 -7.36 4.91 20.87
CA MET A 517 -6.31 5.94 20.85
C MET A 517 -5.08 5.53 21.66
N LEU A 518 -5.27 4.92 22.83
CA LEU A 518 -4.17 4.47 23.68
C LEU A 518 -3.45 3.27 23.06
N MET A 519 -4.20 2.34 22.44
CA MET A 519 -3.66 1.17 21.78
C MET A 519 -2.99 1.48 20.44
N GLY A 520 -3.54 2.44 19.70
CA GLY A 520 -3.09 2.81 18.36
C GLY A 520 -2.04 3.93 18.33
N LYS A 521 -1.32 4.16 19.44
CA LYS A 521 -0.26 5.18 19.48
C LYS A 521 0.85 4.85 18.49
N MET A 522 0.76 5.46 17.32
CA MET A 522 1.90 5.52 16.40
C MET A 522 2.85 6.59 16.88
N VAL A 523 4.13 6.24 17.02
CA VAL A 523 5.15 7.27 17.25
C VAL A 523 5.21 8.12 16.00
N ARG A 524 5.00 9.42 16.15
CA ARG A 524 5.11 10.40 15.09
C ARG A 524 6.26 11.33 15.42
N PHE A 525 6.97 11.74 14.40
CA PHE A 525 8.09 12.64 14.51
C PHE A 525 7.75 13.98 13.87
N GLU A 526 8.54 14.97 14.20
CA GLU A 526 8.46 16.28 13.58
C GLU A 526 8.61 16.17 12.06
N ARG A 527 7.82 16.97 11.34
CA ARG A 527 7.89 17.02 9.88
C ARG A 527 9.23 17.58 9.43
N ASN A 528 9.97 16.81 8.66
CA ASN A 528 11.29 17.18 8.21
C ASN A 528 11.40 17.38 6.70
N ASP A 529 10.41 16.88 5.97
CA ASP A 529 10.34 16.98 4.51
C ASP A 529 11.61 16.45 3.83
N LEU A 530 11.99 15.21 4.16
CA LEU A 530 13.23 14.55 3.74
C LEU A 530 13.54 14.72 2.23
N PHE A 531 12.50 14.68 1.39
CA PHE A 531 12.70 14.80 -0.06
C PHE A 531 13.02 16.23 -0.51
N SER A 532 12.65 17.24 0.26
CA SER A 532 13.03 18.64 0.02
C SER A 532 14.33 19.00 0.73
N ASN A 533 14.57 18.42 1.89
CA ASN A 533 15.76 18.63 2.71
C ASN A 533 16.72 17.44 2.56
N MET A 534 17.35 17.35 1.39
CA MET A 534 18.22 16.23 1.08
C MET A 534 19.41 16.16 2.06
N PRO A 535 19.73 14.96 2.59
CA PRO A 535 20.92 14.78 3.46
C PRO A 535 22.21 15.18 2.74
N PRO A 536 23.19 15.79 3.45
CA PRO A 536 24.41 16.35 2.81
C PRO A 536 25.19 15.34 1.96
N ALA A 537 25.31 14.09 2.41
CA ALA A 537 26.01 13.06 1.64
C ALA A 537 25.28 12.73 0.33
N LEU A 538 23.94 12.69 0.35
CA LEU A 538 23.15 12.45 -0.86
C LEU A 538 23.16 13.67 -1.79
N GLN A 539 23.21 14.88 -1.23
CA GLN A 539 23.38 16.11 -2.03
C GLN A 539 24.75 16.10 -2.74
N PHE A 540 25.83 15.75 -2.03
CA PHE A 540 27.16 15.58 -2.62
C PHE A 540 27.14 14.57 -3.78
N VAL A 541 26.52 13.41 -3.56
CA VAL A 541 26.39 12.37 -4.60
C VAL A 541 25.63 12.92 -5.79
N LYS A 542 24.47 13.55 -5.59
CA LYS A 542 23.64 14.10 -6.64
C LYS A 542 24.39 15.12 -7.51
N ASP A 543 25.20 15.98 -6.89
CA ASP A 543 25.91 17.04 -7.58
C ASP A 543 27.12 16.51 -8.38
N ASN A 544 27.67 15.34 -8.02
CA ASN A 544 28.92 14.81 -8.59
C ASN A 544 28.77 13.49 -9.37
N ILE A 545 27.63 12.82 -9.30
CA ILE A 545 27.44 11.49 -9.90
C ILE A 545 27.36 11.54 -11.42
N GLY A 546 26.83 12.61 -12.00
CA GLY A 546 26.57 12.71 -13.44
C GLY A 546 25.60 11.61 -13.90
N ASN A 547 25.94 10.94 -14.99
CA ASN A 547 25.18 9.84 -15.56
C ASN A 547 25.50 8.46 -14.96
N TYR A 548 26.26 8.40 -13.87
CA TYR A 548 26.67 7.16 -13.21
C TYR A 548 25.66 6.70 -12.15
N ARG A 549 25.93 5.54 -11.52
CA ARG A 549 25.08 4.92 -10.51
C ARG A 549 25.75 4.81 -9.16
N THR A 550 24.92 4.64 -8.14
CA THR A 550 25.33 4.28 -6.78
C THR A 550 25.08 2.81 -6.50
N MET A 551 25.88 2.28 -5.57
CA MET A 551 25.65 1.05 -4.85
C MET A 551 25.57 1.36 -3.35
N ASN A 552 24.61 0.79 -2.64
CA ASN A 552 24.31 1.21 -1.29
C ASN A 552 24.51 0.06 -0.29
N PHE A 553 25.09 0.39 0.87
CA PHE A 553 25.37 -0.55 1.96
C PHE A 553 24.68 -0.07 3.24
N GLY A 554 23.87 -0.92 3.83
CA GLY A 554 23.24 -0.67 5.12
C GLY A 554 22.34 0.58 5.18
N GLN A 555 21.96 0.93 6.39
CA GLN A 555 20.95 1.98 6.62
C GLN A 555 21.50 3.42 6.52
N GLY A 556 22.78 3.64 6.58
CA GLY A 556 23.40 4.96 6.40
C GLY A 556 23.68 5.31 4.94
N GLY A 557 23.50 4.38 4.01
CA GLY A 557 23.55 4.60 2.58
C GLY A 557 22.27 5.20 2.02
N LEU A 558 21.97 4.91 0.78
CA LEU A 558 20.69 5.24 0.18
C LEU A 558 19.76 4.02 0.34
N TYR A 559 18.64 4.19 1.04
CA TYR A 559 17.64 3.11 1.11
C TYR A 559 17.11 2.77 -0.27
N PRO A 560 16.78 1.50 -0.54
CA PRO A 560 16.22 1.08 -1.81
C PRO A 560 15.03 1.97 -2.21
N GLU A 561 14.91 2.27 -3.50
CA GLU A 561 13.91 3.15 -4.12
C GLU A 561 13.98 4.64 -3.73
N LEU A 562 14.73 5.04 -2.70
CA LEU A 562 14.93 6.47 -2.40
C LEU A 562 15.68 7.19 -3.52
N GLY A 563 16.49 6.47 -4.30
CA GLY A 563 17.09 7.00 -5.53
C GLY A 563 16.05 7.58 -6.48
N SER A 564 14.90 6.92 -6.61
CA SER A 564 13.76 7.40 -7.42
C SER A 564 13.19 8.72 -6.92
N ALA A 565 13.13 8.93 -5.60
CA ALA A 565 12.66 10.17 -5.00
C ALA A 565 13.67 11.31 -5.13
N PHE A 566 14.95 11.01 -4.95
CA PHE A 566 16.04 12.00 -5.00
C PHE A 566 16.60 12.24 -6.41
N LYS A 567 16.17 11.46 -7.41
CA LYS A 567 16.75 11.44 -8.77
C LYS A 567 18.23 11.05 -8.75
N ILE A 568 18.59 10.06 -7.95
CA ILE A 568 19.91 9.44 -7.91
C ILE A 568 19.76 8.02 -8.45
N GLN A 569 20.54 7.68 -9.46
CA GLN A 569 20.48 6.35 -10.07
C GLN A 569 21.18 5.32 -9.18
N GLU A 570 20.51 4.19 -8.93
CA GLU A 570 21.03 3.11 -8.11
C GLU A 570 20.87 1.75 -8.81
N VAL A 571 21.73 0.80 -8.46
CA VAL A 571 21.67 -0.57 -8.99
C VAL A 571 20.69 -1.45 -8.18
N SER A 572 20.44 -1.10 -6.93
CA SER A 572 19.50 -1.81 -6.08
C SER A 572 18.06 -1.37 -6.33
N THR A 573 17.10 -2.22 -5.96
CA THR A 573 15.67 -1.92 -6.03
C THR A 573 14.88 -2.82 -5.08
N LEU A 574 13.76 -2.31 -4.57
CA LEU A 574 12.67 -3.11 -4.01
C LEU A 574 11.42 -3.04 -4.90
N ASN A 575 11.52 -2.36 -6.03
CA ASN A 575 10.41 -2.20 -6.95
C ASN A 575 10.15 -3.48 -7.73
N GLN A 576 8.93 -3.97 -7.73
CA GLN A 576 8.49 -5.10 -8.54
C GLN A 576 8.48 -4.81 -10.05
N GLY A 577 8.68 -3.55 -10.44
CA GLY A 577 8.89 -3.14 -11.82
C GLY A 577 10.29 -3.42 -12.36
N GLY A 578 11.21 -3.95 -11.57
CA GLY A 578 12.51 -4.44 -12.02
C GLY A 578 12.35 -5.64 -12.94
N LEU A 579 13.11 -5.66 -14.05
CA LEU A 579 12.97 -6.68 -15.08
C LEU A 579 13.74 -7.96 -14.71
N PRO A 580 13.21 -9.16 -15.04
CA PRO A 580 13.83 -10.44 -14.71
C PRO A 580 15.25 -10.57 -15.25
N GLU A 581 15.51 -10.10 -16.46
CA GLU A 581 16.83 -10.20 -17.09
C GLU A 581 17.89 -9.40 -16.31
N PHE A 582 17.51 -8.20 -15.82
CA PHE A 582 18.42 -7.43 -14.96
C PHE A 582 18.62 -8.12 -13.61
N ARG A 583 17.56 -8.65 -13.02
CA ARG A 583 17.65 -9.42 -11.78
C ARG A 583 18.64 -10.58 -11.93
N ASP A 584 18.50 -11.37 -13.01
CA ASP A 584 19.34 -12.55 -13.25
C ASP A 584 20.80 -12.17 -13.45
N PHE A 585 21.06 -11.08 -14.20
CA PHE A 585 22.39 -10.49 -14.34
C PHE A 585 22.95 -10.02 -12.98
N PHE A 586 22.15 -9.33 -12.20
CA PHE A 586 22.59 -8.80 -10.90
C PHE A 586 22.86 -9.93 -9.89
N TYR A 587 22.04 -10.97 -9.86
CA TYR A 587 22.28 -12.14 -9.01
C TYR A 587 23.52 -12.94 -9.42
N ALA A 588 23.80 -13.08 -10.70
CA ALA A 588 25.04 -13.67 -11.16
C ALA A 588 26.26 -12.83 -10.77
N SER A 589 26.08 -11.50 -10.61
CA SER A 589 27.13 -10.56 -10.21
C SER A 589 27.37 -10.51 -8.70
N ILE A 590 26.45 -11.00 -7.90
CA ILE A 590 26.57 -11.16 -6.46
C ILE A 590 26.37 -12.65 -6.15
N ASN A 591 27.36 -13.34 -5.66
CA ASN A 591 27.34 -14.78 -5.47
C ASN A 591 26.03 -15.29 -4.83
N LEU A 592 25.28 -16.11 -5.55
CA LEU A 592 23.92 -16.57 -5.24
C LEU A 592 23.84 -17.39 -3.94
N GLU A 593 24.88 -18.18 -3.59
CA GLU A 593 24.90 -18.96 -2.36
C GLU A 593 24.76 -18.12 -1.11
N ASN A 594 25.34 -16.94 -1.11
CA ASN A 594 25.20 -16.00 0.00
C ASN A 594 23.86 -15.28 -0.01
N SER A 595 23.26 -15.08 -1.19
CA SER A 595 21.90 -14.53 -1.31
C SER A 595 20.86 -15.52 -0.75
N GLN A 596 21.05 -16.81 -0.95
CA GLN A 596 20.18 -17.85 -0.37
C GLN A 596 20.25 -17.93 1.15
N ARG A 597 21.45 -17.72 1.75
CA ARG A 597 21.60 -17.63 3.22
C ARG A 597 20.84 -16.46 3.83
N LEU A 598 20.60 -15.41 3.06
CA LEU A 598 19.84 -14.23 3.46
C LEU A 598 18.32 -14.37 3.21
N GLY A 599 17.86 -15.56 2.82
CA GLY A 599 16.44 -15.84 2.56
C GLY A 599 15.98 -15.46 1.15
N TYR A 600 16.90 -15.11 0.25
CA TYR A 600 16.60 -14.87 -1.16
C TYR A 600 16.88 -16.13 -1.96
N HIS A 601 15.84 -16.75 -2.48
CA HIS A 601 15.94 -17.91 -3.37
C HIS A 601 15.76 -17.47 -4.83
N GLU A 602 16.22 -18.28 -5.78
CA GLU A 602 16.03 -18.10 -7.23
C GLU A 602 14.58 -17.82 -7.63
N THR A 603 13.65 -18.31 -6.81
CA THR A 603 12.22 -18.17 -6.96
C THR A 603 11.64 -17.00 -6.16
N THR A 604 12.46 -16.08 -5.60
CA THR A 604 11.96 -14.92 -4.86
C THR A 604 11.21 -14.01 -5.83
N PRO A 605 9.98 -13.56 -5.49
CA PRO A 605 9.21 -12.69 -6.36
C PRO A 605 9.98 -11.43 -6.74
N LEU A 606 9.71 -10.94 -7.92
CA LEU A 606 10.39 -9.81 -8.58
C LEU A 606 10.61 -8.55 -7.74
N GLY A 607 9.99 -8.41 -6.59
CA GLY A 607 10.16 -7.26 -5.70
C GLY A 607 11.28 -7.37 -4.68
N SER A 608 11.98 -8.49 -4.63
CA SER A 608 12.99 -8.72 -3.58
C SER A 608 14.40 -8.72 -4.18
N PHE A 609 14.80 -7.63 -4.78
CA PHE A 609 16.20 -7.47 -5.14
C PHE A 609 17.06 -7.41 -3.86
N PRO A 610 18.27 -7.92 -3.91
CA PRO A 610 19.12 -8.15 -2.73
C PRO A 610 19.74 -6.87 -2.16
N SER A 611 19.02 -5.77 -2.13
CA SER A 611 19.43 -4.58 -1.37
C SER A 611 19.68 -4.90 0.10
N LEU A 612 19.00 -5.93 0.63
CA LEU A 612 19.20 -6.41 2.01
C LEU A 612 20.54 -7.14 2.22
N ILE A 613 21.16 -7.67 1.18
CA ILE A 613 22.53 -8.25 1.27
C ILE A 613 23.51 -7.18 1.72
N LEU A 614 23.31 -5.96 1.32
CA LEU A 614 24.12 -4.82 1.60
C LEU A 614 23.82 -4.18 2.97
N ILE A 615 22.83 -4.69 3.70
CA ILE A 615 22.45 -4.19 5.04
C ILE A 615 23.35 -4.77 6.14
N GLN A 616 24.07 -5.87 5.89
CA GLN A 616 24.94 -6.50 6.90
C GLN A 616 26.24 -5.72 7.09
N ASP A 617 26.68 -5.62 8.33
CA ASP A 617 27.91 -4.90 8.72
C ASP A 617 29.22 -5.66 8.44
N LYS A 618 29.15 -6.88 7.88
CA LYS A 618 30.32 -7.71 7.53
C LYS A 618 30.34 -8.01 6.06
N PRO A 619 31.40 -7.60 5.34
CA PRO A 619 31.59 -8.01 3.97
C PRO A 619 31.74 -9.52 3.90
N GLN A 620 31.00 -10.12 3.02
CA GLN A 620 31.24 -11.51 2.67
C GLN A 620 32.26 -11.50 1.55
N THR A 621 33.50 -11.85 1.87
CA THR A 621 34.61 -11.88 0.91
C THR A 621 34.23 -12.68 -0.33
N ASN A 622 34.50 -12.12 -1.51
CA ASN A 622 34.28 -12.67 -2.85
C ASN A 622 32.81 -12.77 -3.34
N THR A 623 31.89 -11.97 -2.82
CA THR A 623 30.50 -12.05 -3.23
C THR A 623 30.10 -11.09 -4.35
N ILE A 624 30.90 -10.04 -4.63
CA ILE A 624 30.58 -9.02 -5.59
C ILE A 624 31.54 -9.11 -6.79
N ASN A 625 30.98 -9.30 -7.98
CA ASN A 625 31.71 -9.15 -9.23
C ASN A 625 31.87 -7.65 -9.55
N TRP A 626 33.02 -7.12 -9.24
CA TRP A 626 33.32 -5.69 -9.42
C TRP A 626 33.42 -5.28 -10.89
N ASP A 627 33.75 -6.19 -11.81
CA ASP A 627 33.75 -5.89 -13.24
C ASP A 627 32.32 -5.68 -13.74
N ALA A 628 31.36 -6.47 -13.24
CA ALA A 628 29.94 -6.23 -13.51
C ALA A 628 29.45 -4.90 -12.89
N MET A 629 29.95 -4.52 -11.71
CA MET A 629 29.63 -3.21 -11.12
C MET A 629 30.26 -2.07 -11.90
N ASN A 630 31.49 -2.24 -12.42
CA ASN A 630 32.14 -1.29 -13.32
C ASN A 630 31.34 -1.10 -14.62
N PHE A 631 30.87 -2.20 -15.22
CA PHE A 631 29.98 -2.19 -16.40
C PHE A 631 28.65 -1.47 -16.13
N LEU A 632 28.03 -1.71 -14.97
CA LEU A 632 26.81 -1.02 -14.58
C LEU A 632 27.02 0.49 -14.32
N GLY A 633 28.25 0.97 -14.37
CA GLY A 633 28.57 2.37 -14.11
C GLY A 633 28.41 2.75 -12.63
N VAL A 634 28.77 1.85 -11.71
CA VAL A 634 28.76 2.13 -10.27
C VAL A 634 29.96 3.00 -9.93
N LYS A 635 29.74 4.32 -9.83
CA LYS A 635 30.75 5.31 -9.47
C LYS A 635 30.89 5.48 -7.98
N TYR A 636 29.76 5.51 -7.24
CA TYR A 636 29.80 5.71 -5.80
C TYR A 636 29.22 4.53 -5.03
N ALA A 637 29.94 4.12 -3.99
CA ALA A 637 29.45 3.24 -2.95
C ALA A 637 29.15 4.06 -1.69
N LEU A 638 27.93 3.98 -1.19
CA LEU A 638 27.47 4.66 0.01
C LEU A 638 27.37 3.67 1.16
N LEU A 639 28.01 3.98 2.27
CA LEU A 639 27.99 3.12 3.45
C LEU A 639 27.91 3.92 4.75
N PRO A 640 27.32 3.33 5.83
CA PRO A 640 27.37 3.90 7.16
C PRO A 640 28.83 4.04 7.65
N LEU A 641 29.12 5.06 8.45
CA LEU A 641 30.46 5.23 9.04
C LEU A 641 30.88 4.03 9.89
N THR A 642 29.93 3.26 10.43
CA THR A 642 30.17 2.07 11.24
C THR A 642 30.62 0.85 10.42
N TYR A 643 30.52 0.89 9.08
CA TYR A 643 30.84 -0.24 8.21
C TYR A 643 32.31 -0.26 7.78
N THR A 644 33.22 -0.29 8.77
CA THR A 644 34.67 -0.22 8.56
C THR A 644 35.23 -1.43 7.78
N ALA A 645 34.62 -2.58 7.90
CA ALA A 645 35.03 -3.77 7.15
C ALA A 645 34.78 -3.59 5.64
N TYR A 646 33.63 -3.06 5.25
CA TYR A 646 33.33 -2.70 3.85
C TYR A 646 34.23 -1.58 3.34
N GLU A 647 34.51 -0.58 4.16
CA GLU A 647 35.47 0.47 3.82
C GLU A 647 36.85 -0.13 3.46
N THR A 648 37.36 -1.04 4.28
CA THR A 648 38.62 -1.70 4.06
C THR A 648 38.65 -2.51 2.75
N GLU A 649 37.58 -3.26 2.47
CA GLU A 649 37.44 -4.02 1.23
C GLU A 649 37.38 -3.11 0.01
N LEU A 650 36.58 -2.06 0.06
CA LEU A 650 36.46 -1.11 -1.05
C LEU A 650 37.80 -0.41 -1.35
N LYS A 651 38.54 0.00 -0.32
CA LYS A 651 39.88 0.59 -0.48
C LYS A 651 40.83 -0.39 -1.13
N ALA A 652 40.82 -1.65 -0.75
CA ALA A 652 41.66 -2.70 -1.36
C ALA A 652 41.32 -2.91 -2.86
N ARG A 653 40.13 -2.52 -3.31
CA ARG A 653 39.68 -2.59 -4.72
C ARG A 653 39.84 -1.29 -5.49
N GLY A 654 40.48 -0.29 -4.88
CA GLY A 654 40.78 0.99 -5.54
C GLY A 654 39.68 2.04 -5.44
N PHE A 655 38.76 1.87 -4.48
CA PHE A 655 37.85 2.95 -4.12
C PHE A 655 38.56 3.94 -3.20
N GLU A 656 38.24 5.22 -3.37
CA GLU A 656 38.74 6.32 -2.53
C GLU A 656 37.60 6.99 -1.79
N GLU A 657 37.78 7.32 -0.52
CA GLU A 657 36.81 8.14 0.21
C GLU A 657 36.86 9.57 -0.33
N VAL A 658 35.76 10.06 -0.86
CA VAL A 658 35.67 11.41 -1.43
C VAL A 658 34.80 12.35 -0.60
N TYR A 659 33.96 11.80 0.27
CA TYR A 659 33.09 12.58 1.16
C TYR A 659 32.61 11.72 2.35
N HIS A 660 32.40 12.34 3.50
CA HIS A 660 31.63 11.77 4.59
C HIS A 660 30.79 12.84 5.32
N SER A 661 29.66 12.42 5.80
CA SER A 661 28.80 13.14 6.75
C SER A 661 28.91 12.51 8.15
N LEU A 662 28.07 12.92 9.08
CA LEU A 662 27.99 12.29 10.41
C LEU A 662 27.46 10.85 10.38
N ALA A 663 26.80 10.43 9.31
CA ALA A 663 26.18 9.12 9.20
C ALA A 663 26.72 8.28 8.03
N THR A 664 27.05 8.91 6.92
CA THR A 664 27.29 8.26 5.64
C THR A 664 28.67 8.61 5.09
N ARG A 665 29.38 7.60 4.60
CA ARG A 665 30.62 7.71 3.85
C ARG A 665 30.35 7.45 2.38
N VAL A 666 31.00 8.23 1.48
CA VAL A 666 30.91 8.08 0.03
C VAL A 666 32.30 7.67 -0.49
N MET A 667 32.34 6.48 -1.10
CA MET A 667 33.53 5.92 -1.72
C MET A 667 33.45 5.99 -3.23
N GLU A 668 34.43 6.58 -3.92
CA GLU A 668 34.45 6.68 -5.38
C GLU A 668 35.23 5.52 -6.00
N ASN A 669 34.60 4.87 -6.97
CA ASN A 669 35.21 3.82 -7.79
C ASN A 669 36.03 4.44 -8.93
N LYS A 670 37.34 4.31 -8.88
CA LYS A 670 38.24 4.81 -9.93
C LYS A 670 38.32 3.94 -11.19
N ARG A 671 37.67 2.76 -11.17
CA ARG A 671 37.64 1.81 -12.28
C ARG A 671 36.30 1.75 -12.99
N VAL A 672 35.40 2.69 -12.70
CA VAL A 672 34.07 2.73 -13.30
C VAL A 672 34.16 2.89 -14.80
N LEU A 673 33.41 2.09 -15.55
CA LEU A 673 33.29 2.22 -17.00
C LEU A 673 32.21 3.24 -17.39
N PRO A 674 32.33 3.89 -18.55
CA PRO A 674 31.27 4.74 -19.07
C PRO A 674 29.97 3.94 -19.27
N ARG A 675 28.84 4.52 -18.99
CA ARG A 675 27.54 3.86 -19.17
C ARG A 675 27.12 3.68 -20.62
N ALA A 676 27.60 4.55 -21.49
CA ALA A 676 27.44 4.42 -22.92
C ALA A 676 28.82 4.32 -23.56
N PHE A 677 29.02 3.31 -24.39
CA PHE A 677 30.27 3.08 -25.10
C PHE A 677 30.03 2.35 -26.43
N ALA A 678 30.98 2.45 -27.34
CA ALA A 678 30.99 1.73 -28.61
C ALA A 678 32.10 0.68 -28.61
N ILE A 679 31.82 -0.46 -29.22
CA ILE A 679 32.78 -1.53 -29.51
C ILE A 679 32.64 -1.94 -30.96
N SER A 680 33.69 -2.55 -31.55
CA SER A 680 33.63 -3.04 -32.93
C SER A 680 32.56 -4.11 -33.12
N ALA A 681 31.81 -4.04 -34.22
CA ALA A 681 30.75 -4.98 -34.57
C ALA A 681 31.24 -6.18 -35.40
N ASN A 682 32.55 -6.33 -35.60
CA ASN A 682 33.14 -7.26 -36.62
C ASN A 682 32.77 -8.75 -36.44
N ASP A 683 32.20 -9.17 -35.31
CA ASP A 683 31.84 -10.57 -35.03
C ASP A 683 30.35 -10.75 -34.57
N MET A 684 29.49 -9.76 -34.85
CA MET A 684 28.11 -9.72 -34.23
C MET A 684 26.99 -9.98 -35.23
N ALA A 685 27.17 -10.94 -36.13
CA ALA A 685 26.19 -11.20 -37.19
C ALA A 685 24.91 -11.90 -36.68
N GLY A 686 23.78 -11.23 -36.79
CA GLY A 686 22.49 -11.84 -37.10
C GLY A 686 21.57 -12.27 -35.93
N ASN A 687 21.86 -11.98 -34.68
CA ASN A 687 21.01 -12.37 -33.54
C ASN A 687 20.36 -11.16 -32.85
N ASP A 688 19.14 -11.34 -32.37
CA ASP A 688 18.42 -10.33 -31.54
C ASP A 688 19.11 -10.08 -30.15
N SER A 689 20.09 -10.91 -29.79
CA SER A 689 20.89 -10.82 -28.57
C SER A 689 22.38 -11.00 -28.90
N VAL A 690 23.20 -10.15 -28.26
CA VAL A 690 24.66 -10.12 -28.43
C VAL A 690 25.31 -10.18 -27.05
N ASP A 691 26.25 -11.13 -26.88
CA ASP A 691 27.08 -11.20 -25.69
C ASP A 691 28.36 -10.37 -25.94
N LEU A 692 28.79 -9.60 -24.94
CA LEU A 692 30.02 -8.79 -25.04
C LEU A 692 31.26 -9.68 -24.99
N PRO A 693 32.31 -9.41 -25.80
CA PRO A 693 33.61 -10.09 -25.66
C PRO A 693 34.17 -9.91 -24.24
N SER A 694 34.90 -10.88 -23.76
CA SER A 694 35.46 -10.85 -22.37
C SER A 694 36.46 -9.69 -22.17
N ASP A 695 37.06 -9.18 -23.22
CA ASP A 695 38.03 -8.12 -23.24
C ASP A 695 37.47 -6.74 -23.68
N TYR A 696 36.13 -6.65 -23.83
CA TYR A 696 35.47 -5.42 -24.33
C TYR A 696 35.91 -4.16 -23.58
N ALA A 697 36.22 -4.26 -22.30
CA ALA A 697 36.61 -3.13 -21.46
C ALA A 697 37.96 -2.48 -21.90
N GLN A 698 38.78 -3.25 -22.64
CA GLN A 698 40.07 -2.75 -23.15
C GLN A 698 39.93 -2.02 -24.50
N HIS A 699 38.81 -2.24 -25.21
CA HIS A 699 38.61 -1.78 -26.59
C HIS A 699 37.39 -0.86 -26.73
N LEU A 700 36.78 -0.44 -25.63
CA LEU A 700 35.62 0.44 -25.66
C LEU A 700 35.99 1.89 -25.99
N ALA A 701 35.15 2.55 -26.78
CA ALA A 701 35.19 3.99 -27.00
C ALA A 701 34.01 4.65 -26.26
N PRO A 702 34.25 5.65 -25.40
CA PRO A 702 33.16 6.34 -24.71
C PRO A 702 32.21 7.02 -25.69
N VAL A 703 30.88 6.94 -25.40
CA VAL A 703 29.81 7.60 -26.15
C VAL A 703 29.18 8.66 -25.26
N SER A 704 28.90 9.84 -25.83
CA SER A 704 28.25 10.93 -25.09
C SER A 704 26.80 10.60 -24.80
N ILE A 705 26.37 10.86 -23.57
CA ILE A 705 24.96 10.87 -23.18
C ILE A 705 24.54 12.35 -23.11
N ASP A 706 23.95 12.85 -24.18
CA ASP A 706 23.61 14.26 -24.32
C ASP A 706 22.35 14.65 -23.54
N SER A 707 21.42 13.69 -23.39
CA SER A 707 20.23 13.85 -22.59
C SER A 707 19.83 12.52 -21.97
N TYR A 708 19.43 12.56 -20.71
CA TYR A 708 18.95 11.41 -19.97
C TYR A 708 17.72 11.79 -19.14
N ARG A 709 16.54 11.31 -19.56
CA ARG A 709 15.26 11.62 -18.95
C ARG A 709 14.44 10.35 -18.73
N ASN A 710 13.36 10.43 -17.95
CA ASN A 710 12.45 9.31 -17.82
C ASN A 710 11.92 8.89 -19.20
N GLY A 711 12.26 7.70 -19.65
CA GLY A 711 11.81 7.19 -20.93
C GLY A 711 12.40 7.86 -22.17
N GLU A 712 13.45 8.69 -22.07
CA GLU A 712 14.18 9.23 -23.20
C GLU A 712 15.67 9.26 -22.93
N VAL A 713 16.46 8.75 -23.89
CA VAL A 713 17.93 8.84 -23.84
C VAL A 713 18.43 9.28 -25.23
N ILE A 714 19.30 10.26 -25.21
CA ILE A 714 19.99 10.75 -26.44
C ILE A 714 21.47 10.49 -26.32
N LEU A 715 22.02 9.79 -27.30
CA LEU A 715 23.42 9.44 -27.40
C LEU A 715 24.00 10.04 -28.68
N SER A 716 25.25 10.50 -28.62
CA SER A 716 26.03 10.94 -29.79
C SER A 716 27.48 10.52 -29.72
N GLY A 717 28.09 10.38 -30.87
CA GLY A 717 29.50 9.98 -30.98
C GLY A 717 29.98 9.86 -32.42
N GLU A 718 31.15 9.32 -32.55
CA GLU A 718 31.79 9.02 -33.85
C GLU A 718 32.38 7.61 -33.78
N ALA A 719 32.23 6.84 -34.82
CA ALA A 719 32.75 5.49 -34.95
C ALA A 719 33.64 5.36 -36.18
N ASP A 720 34.83 4.82 -36.04
CA ASP A 720 35.77 4.63 -37.14
C ASP A 720 35.33 3.52 -38.11
N HIS A 721 34.53 2.60 -37.60
CA HIS A 721 34.00 1.44 -38.35
C HIS A 721 32.62 1.08 -37.82
N GLU A 722 31.95 0.12 -38.44
CA GLU A 722 30.69 -0.38 -37.95
C GLU A 722 30.85 -0.86 -36.50
N SER A 723 30.06 -0.29 -35.60
CA SER A 723 30.21 -0.46 -34.15
C SER A 723 28.87 -0.73 -33.47
N LEU A 724 28.91 -1.49 -32.36
CA LEU A 724 27.80 -1.63 -31.44
C LEU A 724 27.91 -0.57 -30.36
N VAL A 725 26.97 0.36 -30.34
CA VAL A 725 26.79 1.31 -29.22
C VAL A 725 25.99 0.63 -28.15
N VAL A 726 26.60 0.42 -26.99
CA VAL A 726 26.00 -0.20 -25.81
C VAL A 726 25.63 0.87 -24.81
N LEU A 727 24.42 0.76 -24.23
CA LEU A 727 23.98 1.51 -23.06
C LEU A 727 23.68 0.52 -21.95
N SER A 728 24.38 0.61 -20.82
CA SER A 728 24.22 -0.30 -19.67
C SER A 728 22.91 -0.06 -18.90
N ASP A 729 21.83 0.16 -19.65
CA ASP A 729 20.46 0.28 -19.14
C ASP A 729 19.63 -0.91 -19.58
N THR A 730 18.68 -1.29 -18.73
CA THR A 730 17.83 -2.45 -18.93
C THR A 730 17.05 -2.37 -20.24
N TRP A 731 17.09 -3.46 -21.00
CA TRP A 731 16.34 -3.62 -22.24
C TRP A 731 14.87 -3.90 -21.97
N HIS A 732 14.00 -3.34 -22.82
CA HIS A 732 12.58 -3.69 -22.84
C HIS A 732 12.00 -3.48 -24.26
N SER A 733 11.03 -4.30 -24.66
CA SER A 733 10.44 -4.29 -26.03
C SER A 733 9.67 -3.01 -26.38
N ASN A 734 9.38 -2.15 -25.39
CA ASN A 734 8.71 -0.85 -25.57
C ASN A 734 9.69 0.31 -25.80
N TRP A 735 10.99 0.05 -25.75
CA TRP A 735 12.00 0.99 -26.22
C TRP A 735 12.07 0.96 -27.74
N THR A 736 12.19 2.13 -28.35
CA THR A 736 12.43 2.34 -29.77
C THR A 736 13.65 3.22 -29.98
N ALA A 737 14.39 3.03 -31.06
CA ALA A 737 15.55 3.86 -31.39
C ALA A 737 15.44 4.49 -32.77
N VAL A 738 15.92 5.71 -32.87
CA VAL A 738 16.11 6.46 -34.14
C VAL A 738 17.57 6.86 -34.25
N LEU A 739 18.26 6.33 -35.25
CA LEU A 739 19.64 6.63 -35.60
C LEU A 739 19.65 7.57 -36.79
N ASN A 740 20.20 8.77 -36.65
CA ASN A 740 20.32 9.78 -37.71
C ASN A 740 18.98 9.98 -38.48
N GLY A 741 17.85 10.01 -37.77
CA GLY A 741 16.50 10.18 -38.33
C GLY A 741 15.83 8.90 -38.84
N LYS A 742 16.51 7.75 -38.85
CA LYS A 742 15.94 6.46 -39.30
C LYS A 742 15.69 5.53 -38.11
N LYS A 743 14.53 4.85 -38.09
CA LYS A 743 14.26 3.82 -37.09
C LYS A 743 15.20 2.63 -37.28
N VAL A 744 15.76 2.17 -36.16
CA VAL A 744 16.65 1.01 -36.07
C VAL A 744 16.24 0.09 -34.92
N PRO A 745 16.58 -1.21 -35.02
CA PRO A 745 16.33 -2.14 -33.91
C PRO A 745 17.22 -1.84 -32.71
N ILE A 746 16.72 -2.11 -31.50
CA ILE A 746 17.53 -2.15 -30.29
C ILE A 746 17.81 -3.61 -29.97
N LEU A 747 19.08 -3.98 -30.01
CA LEU A 747 19.55 -5.32 -29.67
C LEU A 747 19.59 -5.51 -28.15
N LYS A 748 19.44 -6.74 -27.70
CA LYS A 748 19.64 -7.12 -26.30
C LYS A 748 21.11 -7.51 -26.11
N VAL A 749 21.83 -6.76 -25.29
CA VAL A 749 23.25 -7.00 -24.96
C VAL A 749 23.33 -7.70 -23.61
N ASP A 750 24.18 -8.74 -23.51
CA ASP A 750 24.33 -9.58 -22.30
C ASP A 750 22.98 -9.95 -21.69
N LYS A 751 22.01 -10.26 -22.56
CA LYS A 751 20.64 -10.66 -22.19
C LYS A 751 19.79 -9.61 -21.46
N ALA A 752 20.37 -8.50 -21.01
CA ALA A 752 19.71 -7.54 -20.14
C ALA A 752 19.76 -6.08 -20.59
N PHE A 753 20.73 -5.70 -21.44
CA PHE A 753 21.02 -4.29 -21.72
C PHE A 753 20.70 -3.90 -23.16
N ARG A 754 20.82 -2.61 -23.47
CA ARG A 754 20.45 -2.06 -24.80
C ARG A 754 21.68 -1.85 -25.67
N GLY A 755 21.57 -2.25 -26.94
CA GLY A 755 22.58 -1.96 -27.96
C GLY A 755 21.97 -1.49 -29.27
N VAL A 756 22.68 -0.65 -30.01
CA VAL A 756 22.33 -0.19 -31.36
C VAL A 756 23.57 -0.27 -32.24
N VAL A 757 23.47 -0.91 -33.41
CA VAL A 757 24.54 -0.93 -34.41
C VAL A 757 24.54 0.39 -35.15
N VAL A 758 25.72 0.99 -35.28
CA VAL A 758 25.96 2.25 -35.99
C VAL A 758 27.00 2.05 -37.10
N PRO A 759 26.85 2.69 -38.28
CA PRO A 759 27.86 2.68 -39.32
C PRO A 759 29.04 3.54 -38.90
N ALA A 760 30.17 3.43 -39.67
CA ALA A 760 31.26 4.36 -39.54
C ALA A 760 30.80 5.82 -39.77
N GLY A 761 31.39 6.75 -39.01
CA GLY A 761 31.10 8.17 -39.03
C GLY A 761 30.35 8.66 -37.80
N SER A 762 29.89 9.89 -37.87
CA SER A 762 29.14 10.52 -36.77
C SER A 762 27.74 9.93 -36.65
N PHE A 763 27.32 9.66 -35.43
CA PHE A 763 25.99 9.13 -35.14
C PHE A 763 25.26 9.91 -34.03
N PHE A 764 23.93 9.95 -34.17
CA PHE A 764 23.01 10.50 -33.18
C PHE A 764 21.89 9.50 -33.01
N ILE A 765 21.74 8.98 -31.77
CA ILE A 765 20.75 7.97 -31.41
C ILE A 765 19.78 8.59 -30.42
N ARG A 766 18.47 8.55 -30.72
CA ARG A 766 17.40 8.87 -29.79
C ARG A 766 16.64 7.61 -29.45
N MET A 767 16.63 7.24 -28.20
CA MET A 767 15.84 6.13 -27.66
C MET A 767 14.63 6.65 -26.89
N GLU A 768 13.45 6.09 -27.12
CA GLU A 768 12.20 6.47 -26.45
C GLU A 768 11.46 5.24 -25.92
N TYR A 769 10.97 5.32 -24.70
CA TYR A 769 10.13 4.31 -24.07
C TYR A 769 8.66 4.75 -24.10
N GLN A 770 7.80 3.90 -24.67
CA GLN A 770 6.37 4.11 -24.66
C GLN A 770 5.63 2.79 -24.67
N PRO A 771 4.77 2.50 -23.66
CA PRO A 771 3.89 1.35 -23.72
C PRO A 771 3.01 1.41 -24.98
N LYS A 772 2.96 0.30 -25.72
CA LYS A 772 2.19 0.20 -26.99
C LYS A 772 0.69 0.35 -26.76
N SER A 773 0.21 -0.10 -25.61
CA SER A 773 -1.19 0.01 -25.20
C SER A 773 -1.61 1.41 -24.76
N LEU A 774 -0.67 2.33 -24.47
CA LEU A 774 -0.96 3.63 -23.86
C LEU A 774 -1.92 4.52 -24.68
N PRO A 775 -1.81 4.65 -26.01
CA PRO A 775 -2.77 5.44 -26.79
C PRO A 775 -4.21 4.90 -26.66
N TRP A 776 -4.41 3.59 -26.71
CA TRP A 776 -5.69 2.93 -26.53
C TRP A 776 -6.23 3.11 -25.09
N ALA A 777 -5.35 3.05 -24.11
CA ALA A 777 -5.66 3.27 -22.72
C ALA A 777 -6.19 4.69 -22.46
N ILE A 778 -5.50 5.70 -22.97
CA ILE A 778 -5.94 7.11 -22.88
C ILE A 778 -7.28 7.29 -23.59
N GLY A 779 -7.44 6.76 -24.81
CA GLY A 779 -8.70 6.80 -25.54
C GLY A 779 -9.86 6.19 -24.75
N SER A 780 -9.65 5.04 -24.12
CA SER A 780 -10.64 4.36 -23.28
C SER A 780 -11.07 5.20 -22.08
N SER A 781 -10.12 5.83 -21.39
CA SER A 781 -10.41 6.71 -20.26
C SER A 781 -11.20 7.96 -20.69
N ILE A 782 -10.80 8.59 -21.78
CA ILE A 782 -11.52 9.77 -22.33
C ILE A 782 -12.95 9.39 -22.71
N MET A 783 -13.13 8.26 -23.39
CA MET A 783 -14.44 7.76 -23.77
C MET A 783 -15.32 7.49 -22.53
N MET A 784 -14.75 6.90 -21.48
CA MET A 784 -15.49 6.63 -20.25
C MET A 784 -15.87 7.93 -19.51
N ILE A 785 -14.97 8.93 -19.45
CA ILE A 785 -15.28 10.25 -18.91
C ILE A 785 -16.42 10.89 -19.68
N ALA A 786 -16.34 10.89 -21.02
CA ALA A 786 -17.39 11.44 -21.89
C ALA A 786 -18.73 10.73 -21.65
N LEU A 787 -18.73 9.39 -21.49
CA LEU A 787 -19.93 8.62 -21.17
C LEU A 787 -20.54 9.02 -19.82
N LEU A 788 -19.72 9.14 -18.77
CA LEU A 788 -20.19 9.57 -17.45
C LEU A 788 -20.78 10.97 -17.47
N LEU A 789 -20.16 11.90 -18.18
CA LEU A 789 -20.68 13.26 -18.37
C LEU A 789 -22.00 13.24 -19.14
N PHE A 790 -22.08 12.52 -20.26
CA PHE A 790 -23.29 12.38 -21.06
C PHE A 790 -24.46 11.82 -20.25
N LEU A 791 -24.22 10.72 -19.52
CA LEU A 791 -25.22 10.09 -18.68
C LEU A 791 -25.68 11.03 -17.55
N THR A 792 -24.76 11.77 -16.95
CA THR A 792 -25.08 12.75 -15.89
C THR A 792 -25.93 13.90 -16.43
N LEU A 793 -25.60 14.44 -17.59
CA LEU A 793 -26.38 15.51 -18.25
C LEU A 793 -27.77 15.01 -18.66
N ARG A 794 -27.89 13.81 -19.17
CA ARG A 794 -29.16 13.20 -19.63
C ARG A 794 -29.88 12.39 -18.53
N ARG A 795 -29.47 12.49 -17.26
CA ARG A 795 -29.96 11.66 -16.14
C ARG A 795 -31.48 11.59 -15.98
N LYS A 796 -32.19 12.68 -16.23
CA LYS A 796 -33.69 12.73 -16.13
C LYS A 796 -34.32 11.75 -17.12
N ARG A 797 -33.86 11.75 -18.37
CA ARG A 797 -34.38 10.89 -19.46
C ARG A 797 -34.09 9.42 -19.19
N PHE A 798 -32.89 9.09 -18.71
CA PHE A 798 -32.48 7.71 -18.39
C PHE A 798 -33.19 7.18 -17.15
N ASN A 799 -33.31 8.00 -16.08
CA ASN A 799 -34.04 7.59 -14.87
C ASN A 799 -35.53 7.32 -15.17
N SER A 800 -36.17 8.09 -16.05
CA SER A 800 -37.55 7.79 -16.45
C SER A 800 -37.67 6.47 -17.18
N LYS A 801 -36.70 6.10 -18.04
CA LYS A 801 -36.67 4.80 -18.71
C LYS A 801 -36.42 3.65 -17.75
N ILE A 802 -35.50 3.81 -16.79
CA ILE A 802 -35.23 2.82 -15.74
C ILE A 802 -36.50 2.58 -14.92
N ASN A 803 -37.17 3.63 -14.48
CA ASN A 803 -38.43 3.51 -13.72
C ASN A 803 -39.53 2.85 -14.54
N ALA A 804 -39.65 3.19 -15.83
CA ALA A 804 -40.65 2.54 -16.72
C ALA A 804 -40.36 1.05 -16.94
N LEU A 805 -39.09 0.67 -17.00
CA LEU A 805 -38.68 -0.73 -17.14
C LEU A 805 -38.97 -1.52 -15.85
N LEU A 806 -38.68 -0.90 -14.68
CA LEU A 806 -38.96 -1.48 -13.38
C LEU A 806 -40.45 -1.63 -13.10
N LEU A 807 -41.30 -0.67 -13.54
CA LEU A 807 -42.75 -0.73 -13.41
C LEU A 807 -43.39 -1.78 -14.31
N LYS A 808 -42.79 -2.14 -15.44
CA LYS A 808 -43.23 -3.22 -16.31
C LYS A 808 -42.86 -4.62 -15.79
N THR A 809 -42.05 -4.71 -14.75
CA THR A 809 -41.56 -5.97 -14.16
C THR A 809 -42.20 -6.26 -12.80
N VAL A 810 -42.99 -5.35 -12.26
CA VAL A 810 -43.96 -5.56 -11.16
C VAL A 810 -45.28 -5.96 -11.74
#